data_d91d540a4a908e98c9adc06ea42e5a51
#
_entry.id   d91d540a4a908e98c9adc06ea42e5a51
#
_cell.length_a   1.000
_cell.length_b   1.000
_cell.length_c   1.000
_cell.angle_alpha   90.00
_cell.angle_beta   90.00
_cell.angle_gamma   90.00
#
_symmetry.space_group_name_H-M   'P 1'
#
loop_
_entity.id
_entity.type
_entity.pdbx_description
1 polymer ?
#
loop_
_entity_poly.entity_id
_entity_poly.type
_entity_poly.pdbx_seq_one_letter_code
_entity_poly.pdbx_strand_id
1 'polypeptide(L)'
;MHRYSRIVGTLALLLLLPLPLLADQTPTMSGTIEFGGKAVSVQDDSSRVNEYIDSRREDGLTPVGRFDLDIDGGPALRIETEGDLEGPSDQRVDTRFELSRAVRGYLDYSVLEHLGDHDRLDYLDASISRPGASADPANPNPWPGTLTPNAVPGFMLVDVDASGNEFVVRPVGGVTTYADAVAAEAGYLAANPNSRIAQTGGAAVYGEDLLPGAVFSVTRREVKTGADIQIPSLPNLTFNLDFRNEHRKGTEQAISMSKCGACHITGEGKEIDEVTRDLKAGVTGKFGVVTLQYEFADRQYENNADAATTIYDPVIKPGQPLNNATFDNRMSYDYDDGLLPYDRAPDSEKRTHTLKAQVDLAKRTSLLGSYVNSKVESRKTDEPGIFTLDRTRLTTSYDGYGIKATTRLGGVKLNARLRLEELDSDNVTPTFYPITAPSTPAAGLTFGAPAVTSYQPPGGAESIITRDVLTAGLDANYRLTRGAMLRLGWEMEKVDREDEHFGETETHTLKARLNYRVSRKLSTRVGYTYQNIDNPFGNPDAALVPLQANTFPSGVTGNSAAYGTTFYDAREADLSNQPEEVHEGKITATWAPSPRFSATVNYRYRDESNDLDRSEWQQRTHAPGVSLWYAPNQNFQLTAAYNYFDQRSETAFCQGFYDG
;
A
#
# COMPACT_ATOMS: atom_id res chain seq x y z
N MET A 1 -19.04 28.02 12.91
CA MET A 1 -20.42 28.26 12.43
C MET A 1 -20.54 28.84 11.02
N HIS A 2 -19.62 29.69 10.52
CA HIS A 2 -19.77 30.35 9.21
C HIS A 2 -19.44 29.51 7.97
N ARG A 3 -18.85 28.32 8.08
CA ARG A 3 -18.52 27.46 6.91
C ARG A 3 -19.65 26.50 6.52
N TYR A 4 -20.54 26.16 7.46
CA TYR A 4 -21.65 25.23 7.22
C TYR A 4 -22.78 25.84 6.37
N SER A 5 -22.98 27.16 6.45
CA SER A 5 -24.01 27.86 5.68
C SER A 5 -23.76 27.85 4.16
N ARG A 6 -22.50 27.65 3.73
CA ARG A 6 -22.15 27.68 2.30
C ARG A 6 -22.42 26.35 1.60
N ILE A 7 -22.21 25.21 2.29
CA ILE A 7 -22.44 23.86 1.69
C ILE A 7 -23.96 23.60 1.59
N VAL A 8 -24.70 23.86 2.64
CA VAL A 8 -26.18 23.77 2.61
C VAL A 8 -26.77 24.78 1.61
N GLY A 9 -26.17 25.96 1.49
CA GLY A 9 -26.57 26.95 0.50
C GLY A 9 -26.31 26.54 -0.94
N THR A 10 -25.21 25.81 -1.20
CA THR A 10 -24.85 25.34 -2.57
C THR A 10 -25.71 24.16 -2.99
N LEU A 11 -26.02 23.22 -2.07
CA LEU A 11 -26.99 22.15 -2.32
C LEU A 11 -28.40 22.71 -2.55
N ALA A 12 -28.83 23.71 -1.77
CA ALA A 12 -30.11 24.39 -1.98
C ALA A 12 -30.14 25.18 -3.31
N LEU A 13 -29.00 25.71 -3.77
CA LEU A 13 -28.92 26.44 -5.05
C LEU A 13 -28.95 25.50 -6.25
N LEU A 14 -28.41 24.27 -6.14
CA LEU A 14 -28.53 23.23 -7.17
C LEU A 14 -29.97 22.70 -7.30
N LEU A 15 -30.73 22.70 -6.21
CA LEU A 15 -32.15 22.37 -6.19
C LEU A 15 -33.05 23.52 -6.71
N LEU A 16 -32.52 24.75 -6.85
CA LEU A 16 -33.23 25.93 -7.35
C LEU A 16 -32.96 26.26 -8.82
N LEU A 17 -32.24 25.43 -9.55
CA LEU A 17 -32.22 25.54 -11.02
C LEU A 17 -33.66 25.42 -11.53
N PRO A 18 -34.03 26.09 -12.65
CA PRO A 18 -35.41 26.14 -13.13
C PRO A 18 -35.89 24.78 -13.61
N LEU A 19 -36.13 23.90 -12.65
CA LEU A 19 -36.74 22.56 -12.82
C LEU A 19 -38.08 22.53 -13.51
N PRO A 20 -38.94 23.61 -13.42
CA PRO A 20 -40.24 23.58 -14.06
C PRO A 20 -40.26 23.63 -15.60
N LEU A 21 -39.13 23.99 -16.23
CA LEU A 21 -39.05 24.08 -17.70
C LEU A 21 -38.83 22.72 -18.44
N LEU A 22 -38.55 21.67 -17.68
CA LEU A 22 -38.24 20.33 -18.23
C LEU A 22 -39.35 19.29 -17.94
N ALA A 23 -40.30 19.57 -17.05
CA ALA A 23 -41.34 18.63 -16.64
C ALA A 23 -42.66 18.88 -17.38
N ASP A 24 -43.18 17.83 -18.04
CA ASP A 24 -44.53 17.85 -18.66
C ASP A 24 -45.69 17.87 -17.64
N GLN A 25 -45.38 17.56 -16.38
CA GLN A 25 -46.30 17.52 -15.24
C GLN A 25 -45.70 18.26 -14.06
N THR A 26 -46.53 18.75 -13.16
CA THR A 26 -46.05 19.32 -11.89
C THR A 26 -45.30 18.27 -11.11
N PRO A 27 -44.01 18.47 -10.79
CA PRO A 27 -43.23 17.47 -10.07
C PRO A 27 -43.83 17.19 -8.69
N THR A 28 -43.94 15.92 -8.34
CA THR A 28 -44.27 15.47 -6.99
C THR A 28 -42.98 15.31 -6.20
N MET A 29 -43.01 15.73 -4.96
CA MET A 29 -41.89 15.62 -4.03
C MET A 29 -42.30 14.81 -2.83
N SER A 30 -41.54 13.78 -2.50
CA SER A 30 -41.73 12.98 -1.30
C SER A 30 -40.38 12.73 -0.65
N GLY A 31 -40.40 12.44 0.65
CA GLY A 31 -39.15 12.13 1.34
C GLY A 31 -39.34 11.98 2.84
N THR A 32 -38.28 11.56 3.48
CA THR A 32 -38.19 11.41 4.93
C THR A 32 -37.00 12.17 5.46
N ILE A 33 -37.11 12.70 6.66
CA ILE A 33 -36.00 13.30 7.39
C ILE A 33 -36.02 12.70 8.79
N GLU A 34 -34.90 12.13 9.18
CA GLU A 34 -34.70 11.52 10.48
C GLU A 34 -33.65 12.28 11.26
N PHE A 35 -33.85 12.51 12.53
CA PHE A 35 -32.89 13.10 13.44
C PHE A 35 -32.70 12.19 14.64
N GLY A 36 -31.46 12.06 15.08
CA GLY A 36 -31.10 11.23 16.21
C GLY A 36 -29.86 11.71 16.90
N GLY A 37 -29.39 10.93 17.83
CA GLY A 37 -28.10 11.12 18.49
C GLY A 37 -27.38 9.79 18.60
N LYS A 38 -26.06 9.83 18.41
CA LYS A 38 -25.17 8.71 18.56
C LYS A 38 -24.32 8.95 19.80
N ALA A 39 -24.34 8.01 20.73
CA ALA A 39 -23.42 7.99 21.87
C ALA A 39 -22.45 6.83 21.68
N VAL A 40 -21.16 7.11 21.83
CA VAL A 40 -20.12 6.11 21.77
C VAL A 40 -19.39 6.13 23.11
N SER A 41 -19.24 4.97 23.73
CA SER A 41 -18.39 4.75 24.88
C SER A 41 -17.35 3.70 24.52
N VAL A 42 -16.09 4.05 24.63
CA VAL A 42 -14.98 3.16 24.34
C VAL A 42 -14.28 2.83 25.64
N GLN A 43 -14.13 1.53 25.92
CA GLN A 43 -13.28 1.05 27.01
C GLN A 43 -11.95 0.66 26.39
N ASP A 44 -10.87 1.17 26.96
CA ASP A 44 -9.53 0.96 26.43
C ASP A 44 -9.11 1.95 25.33
N ASP A 45 -8.15 1.62 24.51
CA ASP A 45 -7.64 2.48 23.45
C ASP A 45 -8.69 2.79 22.39
N SER A 46 -9.04 4.05 22.27
CA SER A 46 -10.09 4.52 21.36
C SER A 46 -9.60 4.70 19.90
N SER A 47 -8.30 4.65 19.64
CA SER A 47 -7.72 4.97 18.34
C SER A 47 -8.30 4.11 17.21
N ARG A 48 -8.38 2.79 17.40
CA ARG A 48 -8.94 1.88 16.41
C ARG A 48 -10.43 2.04 16.14
N VAL A 49 -11.18 2.48 17.14
CA VAL A 49 -12.60 2.79 16.97
C VAL A 49 -12.75 4.11 16.23
N ASN A 50 -11.91 5.07 16.56
CA ASN A 50 -11.91 6.40 15.99
C ASN A 50 -11.42 6.46 14.55
N GLU A 51 -10.73 5.42 14.08
CA GLU A 51 -10.31 5.30 12.67
C GLU A 51 -11.52 5.30 11.70
N TYR A 52 -12.65 4.75 12.11
CA TYR A 52 -13.83 4.57 11.25
C TYR A 52 -15.07 5.31 11.72
N ILE A 53 -15.05 5.87 12.91
CA ILE A 53 -16.20 6.54 13.52
C ILE A 53 -15.73 7.85 14.14
N ASP A 54 -16.40 8.97 13.86
CA ASP A 54 -16.14 10.23 14.56
C ASP A 54 -16.56 10.11 16.03
N SER A 55 -15.64 9.59 16.84
CA SER A 55 -15.81 9.44 18.28
C SER A 55 -14.92 10.39 19.09
N ARG A 56 -14.47 11.49 18.49
CA ARG A 56 -13.64 12.51 19.15
C ARG A 56 -14.21 13.09 20.43
N ARG A 57 -15.43 12.75 20.74
CA ARG A 57 -16.06 13.03 22.03
C ARG A 57 -16.17 11.71 22.77
N GLU A 58 -15.16 11.41 23.55
CA GLU A 58 -15.09 10.19 24.35
C GLU A 58 -16.29 10.01 25.30
N ASP A 59 -17.09 11.01 25.59
CA ASP A 59 -18.30 10.96 26.41
C ASP A 59 -19.37 11.93 25.89
N GLY A 60 -19.63 11.95 24.60
CA GLY A 60 -20.52 12.90 23.98
C GLY A 60 -21.65 12.32 23.13
N LEU A 61 -22.73 13.05 23.04
CA LEU A 61 -23.80 12.80 22.11
C LEU A 61 -23.47 13.51 20.78
N THR A 62 -23.25 12.76 19.71
CA THR A 62 -23.09 13.29 18.36
C THR A 62 -24.45 13.33 17.69
N PRO A 63 -24.96 14.49 17.22
CA PRO A 63 -26.17 14.55 16.46
C PRO A 63 -26.02 13.84 15.12
N VAL A 64 -26.96 13.00 14.77
CA VAL A 64 -27.00 12.29 13.48
C VAL A 64 -28.28 12.67 12.75
N GLY A 65 -28.20 12.74 11.44
CA GLY A 65 -29.32 13.01 10.57
C GLY A 65 -29.31 12.11 9.37
N ARG A 66 -30.47 11.69 8.93
CA ARG A 66 -30.65 11.00 7.64
C ARG A 66 -31.78 11.67 6.89
N PHE A 67 -31.64 11.80 5.61
CA PHE A 67 -32.71 12.23 4.74
C PHE A 67 -32.75 11.43 3.45
N ASP A 68 -33.98 11.27 2.97
CA ASP A 68 -34.30 10.68 1.68
C ASP A 68 -35.26 11.65 0.98
N LEU A 69 -34.99 11.94 -0.29
CA LEU A 69 -35.79 12.87 -1.09
C LEU A 69 -35.97 12.30 -2.48
N ASP A 70 -37.22 12.14 -2.90
CA ASP A 70 -37.58 11.72 -4.25
C ASP A 70 -38.40 12.84 -4.92
N ILE A 71 -37.96 13.27 -6.11
CA ILE A 71 -38.64 14.23 -6.97
C ILE A 71 -38.99 13.53 -8.28
N ASP A 72 -40.30 13.32 -8.51
CA ASP A 72 -40.80 12.69 -9.73
C ASP A 72 -41.58 13.73 -10.56
N GLY A 73 -40.99 14.12 -11.70
CA GLY A 73 -41.60 14.96 -12.75
C GLY A 73 -42.03 14.13 -13.96
N GLY A 74 -42.33 12.85 -13.77
CA GLY A 74 -42.73 11.92 -14.81
C GLY A 74 -41.57 11.50 -15.73
N PRO A 75 -41.85 11.26 -17.01
CA PRO A 75 -40.79 10.80 -17.96
C PRO A 75 -39.67 11.81 -18.19
N ALA A 76 -39.89 13.07 -17.82
CA ALA A 76 -38.95 14.14 -18.11
C ALA A 76 -37.89 14.36 -17.04
N LEU A 77 -38.22 14.05 -15.75
CA LEU A 77 -37.34 14.32 -14.62
C LEU A 77 -37.57 13.33 -13.49
N ARG A 78 -36.50 12.71 -13.01
CA ARG A 78 -36.47 11.99 -11.75
C ARG A 78 -35.20 12.33 -11.01
N ILE A 79 -35.30 12.63 -9.72
CA ILE A 79 -34.15 12.86 -8.83
C ILE A 79 -34.41 12.10 -7.54
N GLU A 80 -33.44 11.30 -7.13
CA GLU A 80 -33.39 10.59 -5.86
C GLU A 80 -32.15 11.05 -5.11
N THR A 81 -32.32 11.50 -3.88
CA THR A 81 -31.19 11.96 -3.06
C THR A 81 -31.29 11.33 -1.67
N GLU A 82 -30.23 10.69 -1.24
CA GLU A 82 -30.09 10.15 0.10
C GLU A 82 -28.91 10.83 0.80
N GLY A 83 -29.03 11.07 2.10
CA GLY A 83 -27.94 11.65 2.87
C GLY A 83 -27.88 11.10 4.28
N ASP A 84 -26.68 10.74 4.69
CA ASP A 84 -26.32 10.35 6.05
C ASP A 84 -25.34 11.38 6.61
N LEU A 85 -25.68 11.94 7.78
CA LEU A 85 -24.91 12.95 8.49
C LEU A 85 -24.61 12.43 9.89
N GLU A 86 -23.46 11.80 10.07
CA GLU A 86 -23.04 11.23 11.36
C GLU A 86 -22.05 12.16 12.09
N GLY A 87 -22.27 13.43 12.01
CA GLY A 87 -21.42 14.47 12.61
C GLY A 87 -20.80 15.39 11.56
N PRO A 88 -19.94 16.33 11.98
CA PRO A 88 -19.32 17.29 11.07
C PRO A 88 -18.25 16.69 10.17
N SER A 89 -17.69 15.55 10.57
CA SER A 89 -16.55 14.91 9.92
C SER A 89 -16.90 13.57 9.25
N ASP A 90 -18.17 13.16 9.34
CA ASP A 90 -18.69 11.96 8.69
C ASP A 90 -20.02 12.30 8.03
N GLN A 91 -19.96 12.52 6.72
CA GLN A 91 -21.12 12.95 5.93
C GLN A 91 -21.09 12.26 4.58
N ARG A 92 -22.24 11.81 4.12
CA ARG A 92 -22.42 11.26 2.80
C ARG A 92 -23.74 11.75 2.20
N VAL A 93 -23.70 12.17 0.95
CA VAL A 93 -24.87 12.52 0.14
C VAL A 93 -24.72 11.87 -1.23
N ASP A 94 -25.69 11.06 -1.59
CA ASP A 94 -25.76 10.38 -2.88
C ASP A 94 -26.99 10.88 -3.64
N THR A 95 -26.81 11.39 -4.83
CA THR A 95 -27.88 11.86 -5.72
C THR A 95 -27.84 11.11 -7.04
N ARG A 96 -28.98 10.63 -7.48
CA ARG A 96 -29.20 10.05 -8.81
C ARG A 96 -30.22 10.88 -9.54
N PHE A 97 -30.00 11.12 -10.82
CA PHE A 97 -30.95 11.86 -11.64
C PHE A 97 -31.12 11.26 -13.02
N GLU A 98 -32.34 11.36 -13.53
CA GLU A 98 -32.68 10.98 -14.90
C GLU A 98 -33.43 12.15 -15.55
N LEU A 99 -32.92 12.59 -16.73
CA LEU A 99 -33.49 13.67 -17.51
C LEU A 99 -33.95 13.15 -18.87
N SER A 100 -35.26 13.16 -19.11
CA SER A 100 -35.89 12.79 -20.39
C SER A 100 -35.42 11.44 -20.94
N ARG A 101 -35.00 10.50 -20.10
CA ARG A 101 -34.34 9.23 -20.49
C ARG A 101 -33.08 9.39 -21.36
N ALA A 102 -32.72 10.62 -21.68
CA ALA A 102 -31.54 10.92 -22.48
C ALA A 102 -30.26 11.04 -21.64
N VAL A 103 -30.40 11.47 -20.39
CA VAL A 103 -29.26 11.64 -19.47
C VAL A 103 -29.58 10.93 -18.16
N ARG A 104 -28.71 10.06 -17.73
CA ARG A 104 -28.73 9.46 -16.41
C ARG A 104 -27.41 9.80 -15.73
N GLY A 105 -27.48 10.31 -14.52
CA GLY A 105 -26.27 10.72 -13.85
C GLY A 105 -26.36 10.58 -12.35
N TYR A 106 -25.24 10.92 -11.72
CA TYR A 106 -25.10 10.89 -10.28
C TYR A 106 -24.21 12.04 -9.79
N LEU A 107 -24.39 12.39 -8.53
CA LEU A 107 -23.53 13.26 -7.76
C LEU A 107 -23.39 12.68 -6.36
N ASP A 108 -22.19 12.26 -5.99
CA ASP A 108 -21.89 11.71 -4.68
C ASP A 108 -20.90 12.66 -3.98
N TYR A 109 -21.18 12.98 -2.74
CA TYR A 109 -20.33 13.77 -1.86
C TYR A 109 -20.09 13.01 -0.57
N SER A 110 -18.83 12.91 -0.16
CA SER A 110 -18.50 12.35 1.14
C SER A 110 -17.39 13.11 1.83
N VAL A 111 -17.49 13.17 3.14
CA VAL A 111 -16.42 13.62 4.06
C VAL A 111 -16.27 12.56 5.11
N LEU A 112 -15.05 12.15 5.34
CA LEU A 112 -14.70 11.26 6.44
C LEU A 112 -13.37 11.71 7.03
N GLU A 113 -13.31 11.85 8.33
CA GLU A 113 -12.09 12.07 9.06
C GLU A 113 -11.67 10.78 9.74
N HIS A 114 -10.48 10.32 9.38
CA HIS A 114 -9.82 9.21 10.00
C HIS A 114 -8.92 9.73 11.11
N LEU A 115 -9.09 9.21 12.30
CA LEU A 115 -8.11 9.37 13.38
C LEU A 115 -7.06 8.28 13.20
N GLY A 116 -5.82 8.69 13.00
CA GLY A 116 -4.70 7.79 12.88
C GLY A 116 -4.31 7.21 14.25
N ASP A 117 -3.75 6.02 14.23
CA ASP A 117 -3.10 5.44 15.40
C ASP A 117 -1.88 6.28 15.77
N HIS A 118 -1.58 6.36 17.07
CA HIS A 118 -0.43 7.04 17.58
C HIS A 118 0.47 6.04 18.32
N ASP A 119 1.48 5.54 17.61
CA ASP A 119 2.47 4.67 18.19
C ASP A 119 3.44 5.50 19.04
N ARG A 120 3.41 5.31 20.35
CA ARG A 120 4.30 5.99 21.28
C ARG A 120 5.68 5.36 21.37
N LEU A 121 5.90 4.25 20.67
CA LEU A 121 7.14 3.50 20.64
C LEU A 121 7.59 2.99 22.03
N ASP A 122 6.69 2.96 23.00
CA ASP A 122 6.97 2.59 24.41
C ASP A 122 7.38 1.13 24.57
N TYR A 123 7.05 0.27 23.61
CA TYR A 123 7.41 -1.15 23.58
C TYR A 123 8.84 -1.40 23.10
N LEU A 124 9.47 -0.42 22.48
CA LEU A 124 10.89 -0.45 22.19
C LEU A 124 11.63 -0.07 23.48
N ASP A 125 12.85 -0.52 23.63
CA ASP A 125 13.67 -0.13 24.79
C ASP A 125 13.99 1.36 24.69
N ALA A 126 13.00 2.15 25.01
CA ALA A 126 12.81 3.54 24.65
C ALA A 126 13.56 4.51 25.48
N SER A 127 14.59 4.14 26.03
CA SER A 127 15.29 5.07 26.86
C SER A 127 16.24 5.94 26.10
N ILE A 128 15.78 6.53 24.93
CA ILE A 128 16.33 7.56 24.44
C ILE A 128 17.45 7.81 23.87
N SER A 129 17.60 8.37 23.11
CA SER A 129 18.24 9.51 22.88
C SER A 129 19.34 9.53 21.93
N ARG A 130 19.30 10.48 21.14
CA ARG A 130 20.36 11.01 20.30
C ARG A 130 21.65 11.09 21.10
N PRO A 131 22.67 10.27 20.87
CA PRO A 131 23.97 10.54 21.42
C PRO A 131 24.46 11.84 20.80
N GLY A 132 24.56 12.91 21.58
CA GLY A 132 24.97 14.20 21.08
C GLY A 132 26.28 14.12 20.33
N ALA A 133 26.32 14.70 19.13
CA ALA A 133 27.58 15.13 18.58
C ALA A 133 28.17 16.20 19.50
N SER A 134 29.45 16.12 19.83
CA SER A 134 30.08 17.18 20.61
C SER A 134 30.15 18.43 19.75
N ALA A 135 29.51 19.48 20.20
CA ALA A 135 29.70 20.80 19.64
C ALA A 135 31.03 21.43 20.04
N ASP A 136 31.79 20.81 20.94
CA ASP A 136 33.10 21.30 21.30
C ASP A 136 34.17 20.81 20.33
N PRO A 137 34.67 21.66 19.41
CA PRO A 137 35.73 21.29 18.50
C PRO A 137 37.02 20.81 19.22
N ALA A 138 37.20 21.18 20.49
CA ALA A 138 38.34 20.76 21.29
C ALA A 138 38.11 19.35 21.89
N ASN A 139 36.89 18.87 21.91
CA ASN A 139 36.55 17.53 22.37
C ASN A 139 35.58 16.85 21.42
N PRO A 140 36.06 16.41 20.25
CA PRO A 140 35.21 15.81 19.21
C PRO A 140 34.62 14.44 19.61
N ASN A 141 35.03 13.89 20.77
CA ASN A 141 34.48 12.66 21.30
C ASN A 141 33.64 12.95 22.58
N PRO A 142 32.31 13.15 22.42
CA PRO A 142 31.45 13.45 23.56
C PRO A 142 31.31 12.29 24.53
N TRP A 143 31.70 11.09 24.14
CA TRP A 143 31.60 9.89 24.96
C TRP A 143 32.93 9.51 25.57
N PRO A 144 33.06 9.55 26.88
CA PRO A 144 34.28 9.09 27.51
C PRO A 144 34.34 7.55 27.49
N GLY A 145 34.92 6.98 26.46
CA GLY A 145 35.13 5.55 26.41
C GLY A 145 34.68 4.88 25.10
N THR A 146 34.86 3.58 25.05
CA THR A 146 34.47 2.70 23.95
C THR A 146 33.09 2.14 24.21
N LEU A 147 32.19 2.20 23.24
CA LEU A 147 30.95 1.44 23.27
C LEU A 147 31.29 -0.03 23.13
N THR A 148 31.01 -0.85 24.13
CA THR A 148 31.20 -2.30 24.04
C THR A 148 29.87 -2.97 23.71
N PRO A 149 29.80 -3.82 22.68
CA PRO A 149 28.63 -4.64 22.44
C PRO A 149 28.27 -5.45 23.68
N ASN A 150 27.00 -5.50 24.04
CA ASN A 150 26.50 -6.22 25.21
C ASN A 150 26.99 -5.70 26.58
N ALA A 151 27.59 -4.53 26.61
CA ALA A 151 27.83 -3.88 27.89
C ALA A 151 26.51 -3.49 28.57
N VAL A 152 26.50 -3.46 29.90
CA VAL A 152 25.39 -2.86 30.63
C VAL A 152 25.21 -1.43 30.13
N PRO A 153 23.98 -1.00 29.79
CA PRO A 153 23.74 0.34 29.28
C PRO A 153 24.38 1.39 30.23
N GLY A 154 25.17 2.26 29.66
CA GLY A 154 25.64 3.45 30.35
C GLY A 154 24.68 4.60 30.07
N PHE A 155 24.58 5.53 31.03
CA PHE A 155 23.74 6.71 30.86
C PHE A 155 24.59 7.96 30.95
N MET A 156 24.30 8.95 30.15
CA MET A 156 24.96 10.24 30.06
C MET A 156 23.91 11.34 30.20
N LEU A 157 24.25 12.36 30.97
CA LEU A 157 23.48 13.60 30.97
C LEU A 157 23.99 14.47 29.81
N VAL A 158 23.10 14.83 28.92
CA VAL A 158 23.36 15.63 27.70
C VAL A 158 22.61 16.96 27.82
N ASP A 159 23.24 18.04 27.40
CA ASP A 159 22.65 19.39 27.32
C ASP A 159 22.83 19.97 25.92
N VAL A 160 22.14 21.07 25.64
CA VAL A 160 22.14 21.73 24.34
C VAL A 160 22.75 23.14 24.50
N ASP A 161 23.72 23.47 23.69
CA ASP A 161 24.32 24.81 23.69
C ASP A 161 23.41 25.87 23.06
N ALA A 162 23.86 27.13 23.07
CA ALA A 162 23.12 28.25 22.51
C ALA A 162 22.95 28.17 20.96
N SER A 163 23.70 27.30 20.30
CA SER A 163 23.63 27.05 18.86
C SER A 163 22.74 25.86 18.49
N GLY A 164 22.21 25.17 19.52
CA GLY A 164 21.37 23.99 19.34
C GLY A 164 22.14 22.67 19.26
N ASN A 165 23.45 22.69 19.48
CA ASN A 165 24.24 21.47 19.46
C ASN A 165 24.24 20.79 20.84
N GLU A 166 24.16 19.47 20.84
CA GLU A 166 24.21 18.68 22.06
C GLU A 166 25.64 18.40 22.52
N PHE A 167 25.84 18.37 23.79
CA PHE A 167 27.12 17.99 24.40
C PHE A 167 26.91 17.21 25.70
N VAL A 168 27.83 16.30 26.00
CA VAL A 168 27.78 15.50 27.23
C VAL A 168 28.22 16.34 28.42
N VAL A 169 27.33 16.48 29.38
CA VAL A 169 27.62 17.16 30.65
C VAL A 169 28.43 16.25 31.57
N ARG A 170 27.95 15.01 31.78
CA ARG A 170 28.63 14.00 32.60
C ARG A 170 27.99 12.62 32.44
N PRO A 171 28.75 11.52 32.77
CA PRO A 171 28.16 10.20 32.95
C PRO A 171 27.24 10.17 34.16
N VAL A 172 26.16 9.39 34.09
CA VAL A 172 25.25 9.11 35.21
C VAL A 172 25.66 7.76 35.80
N GLY A 173 26.37 7.82 36.93
CA GLY A 173 26.91 6.62 37.56
C GLY A 173 25.94 5.94 38.52
N GLY A 174 26.13 4.63 38.73
CA GLY A 174 25.41 3.86 39.75
C GLY A 174 23.97 3.51 39.41
N VAL A 175 23.55 3.67 38.17
CA VAL A 175 22.20 3.38 37.68
C VAL A 175 22.26 2.26 36.62
N THR A 176 21.21 1.47 36.57
CA THR A 176 21.10 0.34 35.62
C THR A 176 19.92 0.44 34.67
N THR A 177 19.00 1.34 34.98
CA THR A 177 17.84 1.60 34.11
C THR A 177 17.77 3.09 33.76
N TYR A 178 17.12 3.37 32.68
CA TYR A 178 16.87 4.75 32.25
C TYR A 178 16.05 5.54 33.25
N ALA A 179 15.02 4.93 33.81
CA ALA A 179 14.20 5.56 34.83
C ALA A 179 15.02 5.99 36.07
N ASP A 180 15.97 5.15 36.48
CA ASP A 180 16.89 5.49 37.57
C ASP A 180 17.82 6.63 37.18
N ALA A 181 18.28 6.67 35.94
CA ALA A 181 19.14 7.75 35.46
C ALA A 181 18.40 9.09 35.41
N VAL A 182 17.15 9.08 34.90
CA VAL A 182 16.28 10.27 34.96
C VAL A 182 16.01 10.72 36.38
N ALA A 183 15.73 9.78 37.28
CA ALA A 183 15.51 10.10 38.70
C ALA A 183 16.77 10.66 39.38
N ALA A 184 17.93 10.13 39.05
CA ALA A 184 19.21 10.61 39.59
C ALA A 184 19.51 12.05 39.12
N GLU A 185 19.13 12.44 37.95
CA GLU A 185 19.37 13.75 37.32
C GLU A 185 18.17 14.69 37.34
N ALA A 186 17.08 14.31 38.01
CA ALA A 186 15.81 15.04 37.98
C ALA A 186 15.95 16.55 38.29
N GLY A 187 16.85 16.91 39.20
CA GLY A 187 17.11 18.31 39.55
C GLY A 187 17.76 19.11 38.43
N TYR A 188 18.68 18.49 37.69
CA TYR A 188 19.31 19.12 36.53
C TYR A 188 18.33 19.25 35.36
N LEU A 189 17.63 18.18 35.05
CA LEU A 189 16.64 18.13 33.98
C LEU A 189 15.51 19.17 34.19
N ALA A 190 15.07 19.34 35.44
CA ALA A 190 14.07 20.36 35.74
C ALA A 190 14.59 21.81 35.60
N ALA A 191 15.88 22.03 35.82
CA ALA A 191 16.51 23.35 35.68
C ALA A 191 16.91 23.66 34.22
N ASN A 192 17.09 22.63 33.37
CA ASN A 192 17.56 22.72 32.01
C ASN A 192 16.61 21.93 31.11
N PRO A 193 15.50 22.55 30.61
CA PRO A 193 14.45 21.81 29.91
C PRO A 193 14.87 21.14 28.58
N ASN A 194 15.98 21.57 28.00
CA ASN A 194 16.53 20.99 26.78
C ASN A 194 17.53 19.87 27.04
N SER A 195 17.85 19.63 28.30
CA SER A 195 18.75 18.54 28.70
C SER A 195 18.01 17.22 28.78
N ARG A 196 18.73 16.13 28.57
CA ARG A 196 18.17 14.78 28.59
C ARG A 196 19.19 13.74 29.07
N ILE A 197 18.70 12.55 29.34
CA ILE A 197 19.54 11.39 29.56
C ILE A 197 19.76 10.69 28.22
N ALA A 198 21.01 10.43 27.91
CA ALA A 198 21.42 9.64 26.74
C ALA A 198 21.88 8.25 27.21
N GLN A 199 21.46 7.21 26.52
CA GLN A 199 21.89 5.85 26.77
C GLN A 199 23.05 5.46 25.85
N THR A 200 24.08 4.80 26.39
CA THR A 200 25.22 4.31 25.63
C THR A 200 25.31 2.81 25.73
N GLY A 201 25.40 2.12 24.62
CA GLY A 201 25.56 0.66 24.54
C GLY A 201 24.33 -0.13 25.01
N GLY A 202 24.29 -1.39 24.73
CA GLY A 202 23.36 -2.35 25.30
C GLY A 202 22.03 -2.56 24.52
N ALA A 203 21.34 -1.53 24.10
CA ALA A 203 20.11 -1.70 23.34
C ALA A 203 20.38 -1.80 21.82
N ALA A 204 19.81 -2.81 21.19
CA ALA A 204 19.88 -2.97 19.73
C ALA A 204 18.86 -2.07 19.01
N VAL A 205 17.74 -1.77 19.65
CA VAL A 205 16.65 -0.96 19.11
C VAL A 205 16.05 -0.11 20.23
N TYR A 206 15.82 1.15 19.97
CA TYR A 206 15.09 2.04 20.89
C TYR A 206 14.22 3.02 20.12
N GLY A 207 13.14 3.46 20.75
CA GLY A 207 12.15 4.34 20.13
C GLY A 207 11.98 5.65 20.87
N GLU A 208 11.66 6.70 20.15
CA GLU A 208 11.34 8.01 20.70
C GLU A 208 10.16 8.62 19.95
N ASP A 209 9.07 8.83 20.66
CA ASP A 209 7.95 9.62 20.14
C ASP A 209 8.22 11.10 20.40
N LEU A 210 8.50 11.84 19.33
CA LEU A 210 8.82 13.27 19.40
C LEU A 210 7.58 14.15 19.58
N LEU A 211 6.38 13.60 19.41
CA LEU A 211 5.11 14.31 19.52
C LEU A 211 4.07 13.58 20.40
N PRO A 212 4.40 13.27 21.67
CA PRO A 212 3.58 12.38 22.50
C PRO A 212 2.16 12.92 22.81
N GLY A 213 1.90 14.18 22.57
CA GLY A 213 0.59 14.81 22.71
C GLY A 213 -0.15 15.07 21.41
N ALA A 214 0.38 14.66 20.29
CA ALA A 214 -0.26 14.89 19.00
C ALA A 214 -1.50 13.99 18.82
N VAL A 215 -2.46 14.54 18.10
CA VAL A 215 -3.60 13.78 17.57
C VAL A 215 -3.46 13.76 16.06
N PHE A 216 -3.19 12.58 15.52
CA PHE A 216 -3.07 12.40 14.09
C PHE A 216 -4.44 12.16 13.48
N SER A 217 -4.80 12.96 12.49
CA SER A 217 -6.05 12.77 11.78
C SER A 217 -5.95 13.27 10.34
N VAL A 218 -6.62 12.57 9.43
CA VAL A 218 -6.71 12.95 8.02
C VAL A 218 -8.17 13.03 7.62
N THR A 219 -8.60 14.19 7.20
CA THR A 219 -9.93 14.41 6.61
C THR A 219 -9.86 14.17 5.11
N ARG A 220 -10.62 13.19 4.64
CA ARG A 220 -10.85 12.91 3.23
C ARG A 220 -12.17 13.52 2.80
N ARG A 221 -12.13 14.38 1.78
CA ARG A 221 -13.32 14.94 1.11
C ARG A 221 -13.34 14.48 -0.32
N GLU A 222 -14.46 13.93 -0.76
CA GLU A 222 -14.59 13.42 -2.11
C GLU A 222 -15.90 13.90 -2.75
N VAL A 223 -15.78 14.33 -4.00
CA VAL A 223 -16.92 14.60 -4.90
C VAL A 223 -16.76 13.70 -6.12
N LYS A 224 -17.79 12.95 -6.43
CA LYS A 224 -17.90 12.18 -7.68
C LYS A 224 -19.16 12.63 -8.40
N THR A 225 -19.04 12.82 -9.69
CA THR A 225 -20.21 13.07 -10.56
C THR A 225 -20.00 12.41 -11.91
N GLY A 226 -21.07 11.95 -12.50
CA GLY A 226 -20.99 11.34 -13.82
C GLY A 226 -22.34 11.31 -14.50
N ALA A 227 -22.31 11.12 -15.81
CA ALA A 227 -23.51 11.00 -16.60
C ALA A 227 -23.30 10.07 -17.80
N ASP A 228 -24.32 9.24 -18.06
CA ASP A 228 -24.53 8.55 -19.32
C ASP A 228 -25.50 9.36 -20.16
N ILE A 229 -25.10 9.69 -21.39
CA ILE A 229 -25.85 10.53 -22.32
C ILE A 229 -26.17 9.71 -23.55
N GLN A 230 -27.46 9.56 -23.84
CA GLN A 230 -27.98 8.93 -25.04
C GLN A 230 -28.75 9.95 -25.86
N ILE A 231 -28.17 10.37 -26.97
CA ILE A 231 -28.79 11.36 -27.88
C ILE A 231 -29.90 10.67 -28.65
N PRO A 232 -31.16 11.14 -28.63
CA PRO A 232 -32.26 10.46 -29.33
C PRO A 232 -32.10 10.29 -30.83
N SER A 233 -31.40 11.23 -31.47
CA SER A 233 -31.06 11.14 -32.93
C SER A 233 -29.92 10.16 -33.23
N LEU A 234 -29.19 9.69 -32.21
CA LEU A 234 -28.06 8.75 -32.30
C LEU A 234 -28.27 7.56 -31.36
N PRO A 235 -29.35 6.77 -31.54
CA PRO A 235 -29.76 5.77 -30.54
C PRO A 235 -28.73 4.62 -30.36
N ASN A 236 -27.80 4.49 -31.28
CA ASN A 236 -26.75 3.48 -31.22
C ASN A 236 -25.50 3.93 -30.43
N LEU A 237 -25.43 5.22 -30.03
CA LEU A 237 -24.30 5.79 -29.30
C LEU A 237 -24.71 6.16 -27.89
N THR A 238 -23.86 5.80 -26.94
CA THR A 238 -23.93 6.24 -25.56
C THR A 238 -22.61 6.90 -25.22
N PHE A 239 -22.66 8.10 -24.67
CA PHE A 239 -21.50 8.82 -24.16
C PHE A 239 -21.54 8.74 -22.64
N ASN A 240 -20.38 8.53 -22.04
CA ASN A 240 -20.21 8.57 -20.58
C ASN A 240 -19.16 9.59 -20.21
N LEU A 241 -19.41 10.32 -19.13
CA LEU A 241 -18.50 11.31 -18.54
C LEU A 241 -18.53 11.12 -17.03
N ASP A 242 -17.37 10.94 -16.43
CA ASP A 242 -17.21 10.83 -14.98
C ASP A 242 -16.09 11.76 -14.51
N PHE A 243 -16.32 12.41 -13.38
CA PHE A 243 -15.35 13.26 -12.71
C PHE A 243 -15.31 12.90 -11.23
N ARG A 244 -14.09 12.89 -10.67
CA ARG A 244 -13.84 12.72 -9.25
C ARG A 244 -12.80 13.72 -8.80
N ASN A 245 -13.05 14.33 -7.65
CA ASN A 245 -12.07 15.13 -6.94
C ASN A 245 -12.01 14.66 -5.50
N GLU A 246 -10.84 14.27 -5.07
CA GLU A 246 -10.55 13.88 -3.69
C GLU A 246 -9.50 14.81 -3.12
N HIS A 247 -9.71 15.26 -1.90
CA HIS A 247 -8.76 16.04 -1.12
C HIS A 247 -8.57 15.38 0.24
N ARG A 248 -7.34 14.97 0.53
CA ARG A 248 -6.90 14.45 1.82
C ARG A 248 -6.09 15.53 2.52
N LYS A 249 -6.49 15.89 3.74
CA LYS A 249 -5.79 16.94 4.49
C LYS A 249 -5.76 16.61 5.98
N GLY A 250 -4.57 16.77 6.59
CA GLY A 250 -4.40 16.52 8.02
C GLY A 250 -2.95 16.25 8.39
N THR A 251 -2.76 15.39 9.38
CA THR A 251 -1.45 14.94 9.86
C THR A 251 -1.47 13.44 10.11
N GLU A 252 -0.40 12.77 9.77
CA GLU A 252 -0.13 11.36 10.08
C GLU A 252 1.15 11.25 10.90
N GLN A 253 1.28 10.18 11.68
CA GLN A 253 2.57 9.86 12.28
C GLN A 253 3.48 9.27 11.20
N ALA A 254 4.69 9.79 11.11
CA ALA A 254 5.76 9.23 10.30
C ALA A 254 6.81 8.63 11.23
N ILE A 255 7.19 7.39 10.96
CA ILE A 255 8.20 6.68 11.74
C ILE A 255 9.43 6.53 10.86
N SER A 256 10.57 6.96 11.36
CA SER A 256 11.85 6.86 10.68
C SER A 256 12.91 6.20 11.56
N MET A 257 13.93 5.64 10.95
CA MET A 257 15.11 5.13 11.64
C MET A 257 16.25 6.12 11.41
N SER A 258 16.69 6.77 12.49
CA SER A 258 17.67 7.84 12.42
C SER A 258 19.11 7.38 12.66
N LYS A 259 19.33 6.10 13.01
CA LYS A 259 20.64 5.57 13.34
C LYS A 259 20.75 4.10 12.96
N CYS A 260 21.92 3.73 12.44
CA CYS A 260 22.27 2.35 12.15
C CYS A 260 23.31 1.84 13.14
N GLY A 261 23.15 0.62 13.66
CA GLY A 261 24.08 0.02 14.61
C GLY A 261 23.51 -0.14 16.03
N ALA A 262 22.78 0.82 16.54
CA ALA A 262 21.72 0.67 17.54
C ALA A 262 20.55 1.42 16.97
N CYS A 263 19.53 0.72 16.48
CA CYS A 263 18.46 1.35 15.71
C CYS A 263 17.69 2.36 16.58
N HIS A 264 17.81 3.63 16.25
CA HIS A 264 17.00 4.68 16.86
C HIS A 264 15.80 4.96 15.94
N ILE A 265 14.62 4.62 16.44
CA ILE A 265 13.37 4.80 15.72
C ILE A 265 12.67 6.03 16.30
N THR A 266 12.36 7.00 15.47
CA THR A 266 11.68 8.23 15.88
C THR A 266 10.29 8.32 15.28
N GLY A 267 9.31 8.75 16.08
CA GLY A 267 7.96 9.08 15.63
C GLY A 267 7.80 10.59 15.53
N GLU A 268 7.47 11.08 14.34
CA GLU A 268 7.30 12.50 14.01
C GLU A 268 5.94 12.76 13.38
N GLY A 269 5.57 14.02 13.19
CA GLY A 269 4.37 14.42 12.46
C GLY A 269 4.66 14.66 10.99
N LYS A 270 3.85 14.10 10.12
CA LYS A 270 3.86 14.33 8.68
C LYS A 270 2.60 15.06 8.26
N GLU A 271 2.75 16.18 7.59
CA GLU A 271 1.62 16.89 6.99
C GLU A 271 1.09 16.13 5.77
N ILE A 272 -0.22 16.09 5.63
CA ILE A 272 -0.93 15.55 4.48
C ILE A 272 -1.76 16.68 3.87
N ASP A 273 -1.51 17.00 2.61
CA ASP A 273 -2.34 17.89 1.79
C ASP A 273 -2.27 17.44 0.33
N GLU A 274 -3.10 16.44 -0.01
CA GLU A 274 -3.06 15.73 -1.28
C GLU A 274 -4.37 15.92 -2.04
N VAL A 275 -4.26 16.19 -3.33
CA VAL A 275 -5.42 16.34 -4.23
C VAL A 275 -5.31 15.34 -5.38
N THR A 276 -6.35 14.51 -5.54
CA THR A 276 -6.47 13.62 -6.69
C THR A 276 -7.69 14.04 -7.52
N ARG A 277 -7.47 14.26 -8.82
CA ARG A 277 -8.53 14.55 -9.80
C ARG A 277 -8.54 13.47 -10.86
N ASP A 278 -9.71 12.88 -11.08
CA ASP A 278 -9.95 11.91 -12.15
C ASP A 278 -10.98 12.46 -13.12
N LEU A 279 -10.70 12.37 -14.41
CA LEU A 279 -11.63 12.60 -15.49
C LEU A 279 -11.70 11.36 -16.38
N LYS A 280 -12.91 10.86 -16.65
CA LYS A 280 -13.13 9.80 -17.63
C LYS A 280 -14.15 10.26 -18.65
N ALA A 281 -13.87 10.03 -19.92
CA ALA A 281 -14.79 10.28 -21.01
C ALA A 281 -14.81 9.10 -21.96
N GLY A 282 -15.97 8.64 -22.34
CA GLY A 282 -16.10 7.46 -23.18
C GLY A 282 -17.27 7.53 -24.14
N VAL A 283 -17.19 6.66 -25.12
CA VAL A 283 -18.26 6.43 -26.09
C VAL A 283 -18.41 4.94 -26.38
N THR A 284 -19.65 4.47 -26.35
CA THR A 284 -20.02 3.11 -26.74
C THR A 284 -20.96 3.17 -27.94
N GLY A 285 -20.58 2.50 -29.01
CA GLY A 285 -21.40 2.36 -30.22
C GLY A 285 -21.84 0.92 -30.49
N LYS A 286 -23.12 0.70 -30.74
CA LYS A 286 -23.71 -0.62 -31.07
C LYS A 286 -24.23 -0.62 -32.51
N PHE A 287 -23.57 -1.39 -33.38
CA PHE A 287 -23.86 -1.45 -34.82
C PHE A 287 -24.17 -2.90 -35.24
N GLY A 288 -25.43 -3.30 -35.04
CA GLY A 288 -25.84 -4.67 -35.29
C GLY A 288 -25.11 -5.68 -34.39
N VAL A 289 -24.23 -6.48 -34.97
CA VAL A 289 -23.44 -7.49 -34.24
C VAL A 289 -22.14 -6.95 -33.64
N VAL A 290 -21.79 -5.70 -33.93
CA VAL A 290 -20.56 -5.08 -33.50
C VAL A 290 -20.84 -4.05 -32.41
N THR A 291 -20.13 -4.14 -31.30
CA THR A 291 -20.06 -3.11 -30.25
C THR A 291 -18.63 -2.58 -30.15
N LEU A 292 -18.48 -1.27 -30.27
CA LEU A 292 -17.22 -0.57 -30.12
C LEU A 292 -17.30 0.31 -28.86
N GLN A 293 -16.26 0.30 -28.07
CA GLN A 293 -16.12 1.16 -26.90
C GLN A 293 -14.75 1.82 -26.90
N TYR A 294 -14.73 3.11 -26.70
CA TYR A 294 -13.52 3.87 -26.41
C TYR A 294 -13.70 4.63 -25.10
N GLU A 295 -12.67 4.64 -24.28
CA GLU A 295 -12.62 5.38 -23.02
C GLU A 295 -11.25 6.06 -22.89
N PHE A 296 -11.26 7.31 -22.52
CA PHE A 296 -10.13 8.09 -22.10
C PHE A 296 -10.25 8.36 -20.60
N ALA A 297 -9.17 8.18 -19.85
CA ALA A 297 -9.08 8.51 -18.44
C ALA A 297 -7.81 9.33 -18.16
N ASP A 298 -7.98 10.44 -17.44
CA ASP A 298 -6.90 11.30 -16.95
C ASP A 298 -6.98 11.37 -15.43
N ARG A 299 -5.85 11.11 -14.76
CA ARG A 299 -5.70 11.27 -13.32
C ARG A 299 -4.55 12.19 -13.04
N GLN A 300 -4.77 13.16 -12.17
CA GLN A 300 -3.76 14.07 -11.66
C GLN A 300 -3.70 13.93 -10.14
N TYR A 301 -2.51 13.75 -9.64
CA TYR A 301 -2.21 13.74 -8.20
C TYR A 301 -1.25 14.87 -7.90
N GLU A 302 -1.58 15.71 -6.93
CA GLU A 302 -0.80 16.83 -6.45
C GLU A 302 -0.61 16.69 -4.93
N ASN A 303 0.62 16.77 -4.49
CA ASN A 303 0.98 16.80 -3.07
C ASN A 303 1.44 18.21 -2.69
N ASN A 304 0.61 18.91 -1.93
CA ASN A 304 0.85 20.28 -1.50
C ASN A 304 1.46 20.37 -0.08
N ALA A 305 1.65 19.21 0.58
CA ALA A 305 2.27 19.18 1.89
C ALA A 305 3.77 19.39 1.80
N ASP A 306 4.35 19.96 2.83
CA ASP A 306 5.78 19.95 3.02
C ASP A 306 6.27 18.52 3.31
N ALA A 307 7.51 18.21 2.93
CA ALA A 307 8.09 16.91 3.25
C ALA A 307 8.26 16.78 4.77
N ALA A 308 8.02 15.59 5.30
CA ALA A 308 8.47 15.28 6.65
C ALA A 308 9.99 15.42 6.72
N THR A 309 10.50 15.89 7.84
CA THR A 309 11.94 16.10 8.04
C THR A 309 12.41 15.40 9.29
N THR A 310 13.60 14.85 9.26
CA THR A 310 14.25 14.25 10.44
C THR A 310 15.70 14.67 10.55
N ILE A 311 16.23 14.61 11.75
CA ILE A 311 17.66 14.76 12.02
C ILE A 311 18.23 13.36 12.25
N TYR A 312 19.25 13.02 11.49
CA TYR A 312 19.92 11.73 11.62
C TYR A 312 20.95 11.75 12.74
N ASP A 313 20.91 10.73 13.58
CA ASP A 313 21.92 10.54 14.62
C ASP A 313 23.25 10.10 14.00
N PRO A 314 24.40 10.42 14.64
CA PRO A 314 25.67 9.89 14.23
C PRO A 314 25.65 8.36 14.18
N VAL A 315 26.18 7.79 13.11
CA VAL A 315 26.32 6.36 12.99
C VAL A 315 27.43 5.89 13.93
N ILE A 316 27.08 5.03 14.87
CA ILE A 316 28.01 4.53 15.88
C ILE A 316 28.17 3.02 15.70
N LYS A 317 29.40 2.57 15.43
CA LYS A 317 29.73 1.16 15.44
C LYS A 317 29.91 0.70 16.88
N PRO A 318 29.20 -0.33 17.35
CA PRO A 318 29.41 -0.87 18.69
C PRO A 318 30.87 -1.26 18.92
N GLY A 319 31.42 -0.88 20.07
CA GLY A 319 32.80 -1.21 20.42
C GLY A 319 33.88 -0.28 19.85
N GLN A 320 33.50 0.74 19.11
CA GLN A 320 34.45 1.74 18.59
C GLN A 320 34.23 3.10 19.23
N PRO A 321 35.28 3.95 19.39
CA PRO A 321 35.12 5.34 19.73
C PRO A 321 34.26 6.07 18.72
N LEU A 322 33.41 7.01 19.15
CA LEU A 322 32.51 7.76 18.26
C LEU A 322 33.20 8.44 17.08
N ASN A 323 34.36 9.00 17.33
CA ASN A 323 35.16 9.68 16.28
C ASN A 323 35.78 8.75 15.22
N ASN A 324 35.70 7.43 15.40
CA ASN A 324 36.21 6.43 14.48
C ASN A 324 35.13 5.42 14.08
N ALA A 325 33.88 5.70 14.44
CA ALA A 325 32.81 4.72 14.37
C ALA A 325 31.92 4.91 13.17
N THR A 326 32.43 5.43 12.08
CA THR A 326 31.63 5.54 10.88
C THR A 326 31.45 4.18 10.25
N PHE A 327 30.21 3.78 10.06
CA PHE A 327 29.88 2.76 9.09
C PHE A 327 30.17 3.31 7.71
N ASP A 328 31.06 2.63 7.02
CA ASP A 328 31.36 2.98 5.65
C ASP A 328 30.09 3.09 4.84
N ASN A 329 29.79 4.29 4.42
CA ASN A 329 28.89 4.62 3.32
C ASN A 329 27.41 4.20 3.37
N ARG A 330 26.87 3.71 4.47
CA ARG A 330 25.45 3.35 4.48
C ARG A 330 24.54 4.49 4.85
N MET A 331 24.90 5.27 5.83
CA MET A 331 24.21 6.51 6.18
C MET A 331 25.25 7.46 6.71
N SER A 332 25.62 8.41 5.90
CA SER A 332 26.67 9.37 6.23
C SER A 332 26.10 10.67 6.74
N TYR A 333 24.80 10.69 6.99
CA TYR A 333 24.15 11.85 7.56
C TYR A 333 24.21 11.80 9.06
N ASP A 334 24.46 12.96 9.66
CA ASP A 334 24.44 13.18 11.10
C ASP A 334 23.85 14.55 11.43
N TYR A 335 24.00 15.01 12.63
CA TYR A 335 23.49 16.32 13.05
C TYR A 335 23.99 17.52 12.24
N ASP A 336 25.19 17.43 11.69
CA ASP A 336 25.78 18.51 10.91
C ASP A 336 25.05 18.72 9.59
N ASP A 337 24.33 17.73 9.10
CA ASP A 337 23.51 17.83 7.90
C ASP A 337 22.15 18.50 8.18
N GLY A 338 21.76 18.63 9.45
CA GLY A 338 20.53 19.29 9.88
C GLY A 338 19.28 18.48 9.55
N LEU A 339 18.17 19.19 9.36
CA LEU A 339 16.89 18.59 8.97
C LEU A 339 16.91 18.14 7.51
N LEU A 340 16.76 16.86 7.30
CA LEU A 340 16.67 16.27 5.96
C LEU A 340 15.25 15.79 5.66
N PRO A 341 14.72 16.10 4.48
CA PRO A 341 13.38 15.69 4.09
C PRO A 341 13.32 14.19 3.73
N TYR A 342 12.22 13.56 4.06
CA TYR A 342 11.93 12.17 3.70
C TYR A 342 10.45 11.97 3.39
N ASP A 343 10.11 10.83 2.81
CA ASP A 343 8.73 10.31 2.64
C ASP A 343 7.75 11.33 2.03
N ARG A 344 8.12 11.94 0.91
CA ARG A 344 7.22 12.77 0.11
C ARG A 344 6.86 12.08 -1.19
N ALA A 345 5.57 11.82 -1.39
CA ALA A 345 5.09 11.33 -2.67
C ALA A 345 5.17 12.45 -3.74
N PRO A 346 5.77 12.18 -4.90
CA PRO A 346 5.86 13.17 -5.97
C PRO A 346 4.51 13.39 -6.65
N ASP A 347 4.31 14.58 -7.22
CA ASP A 347 3.21 14.83 -8.13
C ASP A 347 3.23 13.87 -9.30
N SER A 348 2.08 13.41 -9.72
CA SER A 348 1.99 12.47 -10.82
C SER A 348 0.76 12.69 -11.70
N GLU A 349 0.89 12.29 -12.97
CA GLU A 349 -0.18 12.29 -13.95
C GLU A 349 -0.27 10.93 -14.62
N LYS A 350 -1.50 10.40 -14.76
CA LYS A 350 -1.76 9.15 -15.48
C LYS A 350 -2.79 9.36 -16.55
N ARG A 351 -2.45 9.04 -17.80
CA ARG A 351 -3.38 9.02 -18.94
C ARG A 351 -3.56 7.60 -19.43
N THR A 352 -4.80 7.23 -19.67
CA THR A 352 -5.15 5.88 -20.14
C THR A 352 -6.14 5.97 -21.28
N HIS A 353 -5.87 5.25 -22.35
CA HIS A 353 -6.76 5.03 -23.49
C HIS A 353 -7.17 3.56 -23.51
N THR A 354 -8.46 3.29 -23.55
CA THR A 354 -8.99 1.92 -23.65
C THR A 354 -9.87 1.81 -24.88
N LEU A 355 -9.55 0.86 -25.75
CA LEU A 355 -10.38 0.51 -26.89
C LEU A 355 -10.86 -0.94 -26.75
N LYS A 356 -12.16 -1.19 -26.94
CA LYS A 356 -12.74 -2.53 -26.96
C LYS A 356 -13.63 -2.68 -28.19
N ALA A 357 -13.52 -3.82 -28.84
CA ALA A 357 -14.34 -4.20 -29.95
C ALA A 357 -14.93 -5.59 -29.71
N GLN A 358 -16.24 -5.70 -29.63
CA GLN A 358 -16.94 -6.98 -29.50
C GLN A 358 -17.72 -7.27 -30.75
N VAL A 359 -17.62 -8.50 -31.22
CA VAL A 359 -18.42 -9.02 -32.37
C VAL A 359 -19.21 -10.23 -31.87
N ASP A 360 -20.53 -10.11 -31.91
CA ASP A 360 -21.46 -11.20 -31.58
C ASP A 360 -21.87 -11.94 -32.84
N LEU A 361 -21.16 -13.03 -33.12
CA LEU A 361 -21.42 -13.88 -34.27
C LEU A 361 -22.67 -14.75 -34.06
N ALA A 362 -23.33 -15.14 -35.14
CA ALA A 362 -24.50 -16.00 -35.07
C ALA A 362 -24.22 -17.30 -34.25
N LYS A 363 -25.22 -17.78 -33.51
CA LYS A 363 -25.18 -19.06 -32.77
C LYS A 363 -24.28 -19.12 -31.54
N ARG A 364 -24.20 -18.03 -30.70
CA ARG A 364 -23.59 -18.07 -29.39
C ARG A 364 -22.05 -18.02 -29.38
N THR A 365 -21.49 -17.38 -30.41
CA THR A 365 -20.07 -17.09 -30.49
C THR A 365 -19.86 -15.60 -30.36
N SER A 366 -19.00 -15.17 -29.48
CA SER A 366 -18.56 -13.77 -29.38
C SER A 366 -17.03 -13.69 -29.39
N LEU A 367 -16.52 -12.66 -30.05
CA LEU A 367 -15.11 -12.30 -30.07
C LEU A 367 -14.99 -10.90 -29.46
N LEU A 368 -14.10 -10.74 -28.49
CA LEU A 368 -13.75 -9.46 -27.88
C LEU A 368 -12.27 -9.19 -28.10
N GLY A 369 -11.96 -8.07 -28.73
CA GLY A 369 -10.62 -7.49 -28.77
C GLY A 369 -10.54 -6.31 -27.82
N SER A 370 -9.41 -6.11 -27.17
CA SER A 370 -9.15 -4.96 -26.31
C SER A 370 -7.72 -4.44 -26.50
N TYR A 371 -7.57 -3.14 -26.42
CA TYR A 371 -6.30 -2.45 -26.36
C TYR A 371 -6.34 -1.42 -25.26
N VAL A 372 -5.31 -1.37 -24.45
CA VAL A 372 -5.12 -0.39 -23.36
C VAL A 372 -3.73 0.21 -23.53
N ASN A 373 -3.66 1.51 -23.61
CA ASN A 373 -2.41 2.26 -23.52
C ASN A 373 -2.49 3.17 -22.31
N SER A 374 -1.50 3.13 -21.44
CA SER A 374 -1.46 3.95 -20.24
C SER A 374 -0.06 4.51 -20.04
N LYS A 375 0.03 5.78 -19.65
CA LYS A 375 1.28 6.43 -19.30
C LYS A 375 1.14 7.11 -17.96
N VAL A 376 2.09 6.86 -17.06
CA VAL A 376 2.24 7.56 -15.78
C VAL A 376 3.51 8.39 -15.84
N GLU A 377 3.42 9.65 -15.47
CA GLU A 377 4.58 10.54 -15.32
C GLU A 377 4.60 11.09 -13.91
N SER A 378 5.70 10.87 -13.19
CA SER A 378 5.97 11.46 -11.88
C SER A 378 6.99 12.58 -12.02
N ARG A 379 6.80 13.66 -11.27
CA ARG A 379 7.71 14.80 -11.29
C ARG A 379 8.57 14.79 -10.05
N LYS A 380 9.85 15.11 -10.21
CA LYS A 380 10.75 15.33 -9.10
C LYS A 380 10.26 16.51 -8.25
N THR A 381 10.33 16.38 -6.94
CA THR A 381 10.12 17.50 -6.02
C THR A 381 11.32 18.46 -6.09
N ASP A 382 11.08 19.75 -5.91
CA ASP A 382 12.15 20.76 -5.89
C ASP A 382 12.84 20.85 -4.51
N GLU A 383 12.37 20.09 -3.53
CA GLU A 383 12.96 20.09 -2.20
C GLU A 383 14.29 19.35 -2.15
N PRO A 384 15.27 19.87 -1.40
CA PRO A 384 16.52 19.16 -1.18
C PRO A 384 16.23 17.84 -0.47
N GLY A 385 16.75 16.77 -1.00
CA GLY A 385 16.64 15.42 -0.43
C GLY A 385 18.01 14.81 -0.25
N ILE A 386 18.02 13.61 0.30
CA ILE A 386 19.24 12.83 0.55
C ILE A 386 19.96 12.45 -0.75
N PHE A 387 19.21 12.36 -1.83
CA PHE A 387 19.74 12.04 -3.15
C PHE A 387 19.02 12.84 -4.23
N THR A 388 19.64 12.96 -5.39
CA THR A 388 19.00 13.52 -6.58
C THR A 388 18.90 12.44 -7.65
N LEU A 389 17.88 12.54 -8.48
CA LEU A 389 17.74 11.72 -9.67
C LEU A 389 18.42 12.38 -10.87
N ASP A 390 18.91 11.59 -11.80
CA ASP A 390 19.53 12.03 -13.05
C ASP A 390 18.52 12.67 -14.01
N ARG A 391 17.24 12.56 -13.73
CA ARG A 391 16.13 13.08 -14.54
C ARG A 391 15.05 13.73 -13.67
N THR A 392 14.33 14.69 -14.26
CA THR A 392 13.28 15.46 -13.58
C THR A 392 11.90 14.78 -13.65
N ARG A 393 11.75 13.77 -14.49
CA ARG A 393 10.53 12.97 -14.67
C ARG A 393 10.86 11.51 -14.72
N LEU A 394 10.02 10.73 -14.08
CA LEU A 394 9.99 9.29 -14.20
C LEU A 394 8.73 8.91 -14.96
N THR A 395 8.90 8.10 -15.98
CA THR A 395 7.82 7.64 -16.84
C THR A 395 7.67 6.13 -16.70
N THR A 396 6.42 5.68 -16.56
CA THR A 396 6.05 4.28 -16.73
C THR A 396 4.98 4.20 -17.79
N SER A 397 5.22 3.45 -18.84
CA SER A 397 4.29 3.18 -19.93
C SER A 397 3.80 1.75 -19.90
N TYR A 398 2.57 1.56 -20.31
CA TYR A 398 1.91 0.26 -20.35
C TYR A 398 1.11 0.14 -21.64
N ASP A 399 1.36 -0.94 -22.39
CA ASP A 399 0.56 -1.35 -23.52
C ASP A 399 0.01 -2.76 -23.32
N GLY A 400 -1.29 -2.89 -23.40
CA GLY A 400 -1.99 -4.16 -23.20
C GLY A 400 -2.90 -4.52 -24.37
N TYR A 401 -2.68 -5.70 -24.92
CA TYR A 401 -3.48 -6.25 -26.03
C TYR A 401 -4.20 -7.51 -25.56
N GLY A 402 -5.49 -7.61 -25.81
CA GLY A 402 -6.27 -8.76 -25.40
C GLY A 402 -7.23 -9.25 -26.47
N ILE A 403 -7.31 -10.57 -26.64
CA ILE A 403 -8.34 -11.22 -27.44
C ILE A 403 -9.01 -12.30 -26.59
N LYS A 404 -10.34 -12.31 -26.60
CA LYS A 404 -11.16 -13.34 -25.96
C LYS A 404 -12.21 -13.85 -26.91
N ALA A 405 -12.23 -15.15 -27.13
CA ALA A 405 -13.26 -15.85 -27.90
C ALA A 405 -14.13 -16.70 -26.96
N THR A 406 -15.43 -16.57 -27.06
CA THR A 406 -16.40 -17.42 -26.38
C THR A 406 -17.28 -18.10 -27.42
N THR A 407 -17.40 -19.43 -27.34
CA THR A 407 -18.29 -20.18 -28.25
C THR A 407 -18.96 -21.33 -27.53
N ARG A 408 -20.04 -21.81 -28.12
CA ARG A 408 -20.73 -23.03 -27.66
C ARG A 408 -20.76 -24.06 -28.76
N LEU A 409 -20.05 -25.15 -28.55
CA LEU A 409 -20.01 -26.30 -29.42
C LEU A 409 -20.82 -27.45 -28.78
N GLY A 410 -22.03 -27.69 -29.28
CA GLY A 410 -22.93 -28.68 -28.68
C GLY A 410 -23.21 -28.38 -27.21
N GLY A 411 -22.82 -29.29 -26.32
CA GLY A 411 -22.98 -29.17 -24.87
C GLY A 411 -21.84 -28.43 -24.13
N VAL A 412 -20.75 -28.11 -24.83
CA VAL A 412 -19.57 -27.50 -24.27
C VAL A 412 -19.56 -25.99 -24.51
N LYS A 413 -19.35 -25.18 -23.48
CA LYS A 413 -19.00 -23.77 -23.61
C LYS A 413 -17.49 -23.63 -23.52
N LEU A 414 -16.86 -23.09 -24.55
CA LEU A 414 -15.43 -22.82 -24.62
C LEU A 414 -15.16 -21.32 -24.49
N ASN A 415 -14.13 -20.98 -23.75
CA ASN A 415 -13.56 -19.62 -23.70
C ASN A 415 -12.06 -19.75 -23.93
N ALA A 416 -11.55 -19.02 -24.91
CA ALA A 416 -10.12 -18.87 -25.13
C ALA A 416 -9.74 -17.41 -24.91
N ARG A 417 -8.57 -17.16 -24.31
CA ARG A 417 -8.02 -15.82 -24.12
C ARG A 417 -6.53 -15.78 -24.41
N LEU A 418 -6.12 -14.66 -24.98
CA LEU A 418 -4.72 -14.31 -25.15
C LEU A 418 -4.57 -12.85 -24.72
N ARG A 419 -3.54 -12.56 -23.96
CA ARG A 419 -3.18 -11.21 -23.51
C ARG A 419 -1.66 -11.02 -23.62
N LEU A 420 -1.28 -9.90 -24.18
CA LEU A 420 0.09 -9.41 -24.20
C LEU A 420 0.11 -8.09 -23.45
N GLU A 421 1.09 -7.90 -22.58
CA GLU A 421 1.29 -6.70 -21.78
C GLU A 421 2.76 -6.33 -21.82
N GLU A 422 3.01 -5.09 -22.12
CA GLU A 422 4.33 -4.48 -22.13
C GLU A 422 4.31 -3.38 -21.05
N LEU A 423 5.15 -3.47 -20.05
CA LEU A 423 5.33 -2.47 -19.01
C LEU A 423 6.78 -2.00 -19.06
N ASP A 424 6.97 -0.76 -19.45
CA ASP A 424 8.25 -0.09 -19.52
C ASP A 424 8.32 1.02 -18.49
N SER A 425 9.35 1.01 -17.66
CA SER A 425 9.55 1.98 -16.59
C SER A 425 10.96 2.54 -16.64
N ASP A 426 11.06 3.86 -16.56
CA ASP A 426 12.35 4.52 -16.48
C ASP A 426 13.22 3.97 -15.36
N ASN A 427 14.44 3.60 -15.71
CA ASN A 427 15.48 3.30 -14.75
C ASN A 427 16.05 4.59 -14.19
N VAL A 428 16.36 4.60 -12.91
CA VAL A 428 16.90 5.77 -12.23
C VAL A 428 18.23 5.44 -11.58
N THR A 429 19.17 6.35 -11.76
CA THR A 429 20.43 6.34 -11.02
C THR A 429 20.35 7.43 -9.96
N PRO A 430 20.18 7.09 -8.67
CA PRO A 430 20.21 8.07 -7.61
C PRO A 430 21.63 8.64 -7.47
N THR A 431 21.73 9.95 -7.37
CA THR A 431 22.98 10.62 -7.03
C THR A 431 22.87 11.10 -5.60
N PHE A 432 23.66 10.51 -4.73
CA PHE A 432 23.74 10.92 -3.34
C PHE A 432 24.48 12.24 -3.22
N TYR A 433 24.04 13.10 -2.32
CA TYR A 433 24.80 14.29 -1.97
C TYR A 433 26.19 13.90 -1.48
N PRO A 434 27.22 14.72 -1.76
CA PRO A 434 28.55 14.41 -1.29
C PRO A 434 28.54 14.32 0.22
N ILE A 435 28.74 13.11 0.65
CA ILE A 435 28.94 12.79 2.03
C ILE A 435 30.30 13.34 2.37
N THR A 436 30.37 14.23 3.33
CA THR A 436 31.64 14.66 3.89
C THR A 436 32.30 13.38 4.42
N ALA A 437 33.33 12.91 3.70
CA ALA A 437 34.07 11.75 4.18
C ALA A 437 34.47 12.01 5.62
N PRO A 438 34.27 11.06 6.53
CA PRO A 438 34.71 11.21 7.90
C PRO A 438 36.16 11.68 7.89
N SER A 439 36.46 12.68 8.68
CA SER A 439 37.76 13.33 8.73
C SER A 439 38.93 12.39 9.02
N THR A 440 38.61 11.15 9.44
CA THR A 440 39.58 10.10 9.71
C THR A 440 39.00 8.79 9.22
N PRO A 441 39.34 8.37 7.98
CA PRO A 441 38.98 7.03 7.52
C PRO A 441 39.59 6.00 8.48
N ALA A 442 38.81 4.98 8.82
CA ALA A 442 39.34 3.85 9.58
C ALA A 442 40.60 3.31 8.89
N ALA A 443 41.57 2.87 9.67
CA ALA A 443 42.90 2.52 9.17
C ALA A 443 42.81 1.51 7.99
N GLY A 444 43.28 1.89 6.81
CA GLY A 444 43.27 1.08 5.61
C GLY A 444 42.21 1.44 4.56
N LEU A 445 41.26 2.29 4.84
CA LEU A 445 40.37 2.85 3.83
C LEU A 445 40.91 4.18 3.32
N THR A 446 41.05 4.26 2.05
CA THR A 446 41.27 5.53 1.36
C THR A 446 39.95 5.88 0.65
N PHE A 447 39.21 6.80 1.19
CA PHE A 447 38.12 7.37 0.42
C PHE A 447 38.71 8.20 -0.69
N GLY A 448 38.51 7.76 -1.94
CA GLY A 448 38.85 8.59 -3.07
C GLY A 448 38.05 9.89 -2.99
N ALA A 449 38.73 11.02 -3.10
CA ALA A 449 38.02 12.29 -3.29
C ALA A 449 37.61 12.43 -4.76
N PRO A 450 36.40 12.89 -5.06
CA PRO A 450 35.33 13.28 -4.14
C PRO A 450 34.56 12.09 -3.61
N ALA A 451 33.93 12.27 -2.46
CA ALA A 451 32.99 11.31 -1.92
C ALA A 451 32.05 10.80 -3.02
N VAL A 452 31.69 9.54 -2.91
CA VAL A 452 30.84 8.87 -3.88
C VAL A 452 29.56 9.66 -4.07
N THR A 453 29.39 10.21 -5.25
CA THR A 453 28.24 11.02 -5.62
C THR A 453 27.16 10.21 -6.34
N SER A 454 27.48 8.98 -6.75
CA SER A 454 26.53 8.09 -7.38
C SER A 454 26.87 6.63 -7.08
N TYR A 455 25.86 5.84 -6.83
CA TYR A 455 25.95 4.39 -6.74
C TYR A 455 25.27 3.79 -7.97
N GLN A 456 26.03 3.04 -8.73
CA GLN A 456 25.50 2.16 -9.76
C GLN A 456 25.69 0.73 -9.31
N PRO A 457 24.65 -0.09 -9.23
CA PRO A 457 24.83 -1.50 -9.00
C PRO A 457 25.66 -2.11 -10.15
N PRO A 458 26.44 -3.16 -9.88
CA PRO A 458 27.12 -3.92 -10.92
C PRO A 458 26.12 -4.40 -11.98
N GLY A 459 26.46 -4.24 -13.27
CA GLY A 459 25.54 -4.60 -14.37
C GLY A 459 24.63 -3.49 -14.86
N GLY A 460 24.59 -2.34 -14.17
CA GLY A 460 23.74 -1.20 -14.53
C GLY A 460 22.47 -1.14 -13.68
N ALA A 461 21.64 -0.12 -13.93
CA ALA A 461 20.37 0.05 -13.25
C ALA A 461 19.26 -0.58 -14.10
N GLU A 462 19.15 -1.90 -14.08
CA GLU A 462 18.04 -2.62 -14.70
C GLU A 462 16.77 -2.50 -13.84
N SER A 463 15.63 -2.39 -14.48
CA SER A 463 14.37 -2.23 -13.81
C SER A 463 13.69 -3.58 -13.58
N ILE A 464 13.45 -3.92 -12.31
CA ILE A 464 12.59 -5.08 -11.98
C ILE A 464 11.11 -4.84 -12.34
N ILE A 465 10.74 -3.60 -12.64
CA ILE A 465 9.37 -3.20 -12.99
C ILE A 465 9.13 -3.42 -14.49
N THR A 466 10.11 -3.12 -15.34
CA THR A 466 10.05 -3.31 -16.79
C THR A 466 9.92 -4.78 -17.11
N ARG A 467 8.84 -5.14 -17.79
CA ARG A 467 8.55 -6.54 -18.11
C ARG A 467 7.53 -6.68 -19.22
N ASP A 468 7.61 -7.80 -19.91
CA ASP A 468 6.63 -8.29 -20.86
C ASP A 468 5.86 -9.47 -20.26
N VAL A 469 4.54 -9.50 -20.40
CA VAL A 469 3.70 -10.59 -19.91
C VAL A 469 2.85 -11.15 -21.02
N LEU A 470 2.98 -12.45 -21.27
CA LEU A 470 2.10 -13.21 -22.14
C LEU A 470 1.21 -14.12 -21.29
N THR A 471 -0.10 -13.94 -21.39
CA THR A 471 -1.08 -14.84 -20.79
C THR A 471 -1.91 -15.51 -21.88
N ALA A 472 -1.95 -16.84 -21.87
CA ALA A 472 -2.84 -17.64 -22.71
C ALA A 472 -3.73 -18.53 -21.83
N GLY A 473 -5.00 -18.68 -22.19
CA GLY A 473 -5.91 -19.51 -21.40
C GLY A 473 -7.03 -20.13 -22.22
N LEU A 474 -7.42 -21.32 -21.80
CA LEU A 474 -8.52 -22.07 -22.38
C LEU A 474 -9.39 -22.65 -21.25
N ASP A 475 -10.68 -22.32 -21.27
CA ASP A 475 -11.66 -22.85 -20.34
C ASP A 475 -12.76 -23.61 -21.09
N ALA A 476 -13.10 -24.81 -20.59
CA ALA A 476 -14.19 -25.61 -21.08
C ALA A 476 -15.22 -25.88 -19.96
N ASN A 477 -16.49 -25.60 -20.23
CA ASN A 477 -17.57 -25.90 -19.32
C ASN A 477 -18.50 -26.92 -20.00
N TYR A 478 -18.59 -28.10 -19.41
CA TYR A 478 -19.38 -29.21 -19.95
C TYR A 478 -20.43 -29.67 -18.95
N ARG A 479 -21.66 -29.76 -19.41
CA ARG A 479 -22.76 -30.29 -18.62
C ARG A 479 -22.82 -31.82 -18.78
N LEU A 480 -22.27 -32.53 -17.80
CA LEU A 480 -22.25 -33.99 -17.78
C LEU A 480 -23.66 -34.58 -17.68
N THR A 481 -24.45 -34.02 -16.76
CA THR A 481 -25.86 -34.39 -16.54
C THR A 481 -26.69 -33.16 -16.19
N ARG A 482 -27.99 -33.32 -15.96
CA ARG A 482 -28.84 -32.22 -15.48
C ARG A 482 -28.37 -31.65 -14.12
N GLY A 483 -27.70 -32.47 -13.31
CA GLY A 483 -27.20 -32.12 -11.98
C GLY A 483 -25.69 -31.94 -11.89
N ALA A 484 -24.93 -32.22 -12.94
CA ALA A 484 -23.46 -32.21 -12.90
C ALA A 484 -22.87 -31.32 -14.00
N MET A 485 -22.00 -30.40 -13.60
CA MET A 485 -21.23 -29.53 -14.49
C MET A 485 -19.75 -29.66 -14.19
N LEU A 486 -18.99 -30.02 -15.20
CA LEU A 486 -17.53 -30.07 -15.17
C LEU A 486 -16.99 -28.79 -15.82
N ARG A 487 -16.00 -28.18 -15.18
CA ARG A 487 -15.20 -27.08 -15.71
C ARG A 487 -13.75 -27.50 -15.71
N LEU A 488 -13.11 -27.35 -16.86
CA LEU A 488 -11.68 -27.55 -17.04
C LEU A 488 -11.08 -26.25 -17.52
N GLY A 489 -9.94 -25.88 -17.00
CA GLY A 489 -9.19 -24.69 -17.39
C GLY A 489 -7.70 -24.99 -17.48
N TRP A 490 -7.09 -24.38 -18.44
CA TRP A 490 -5.65 -24.26 -18.56
C TRP A 490 -5.27 -22.80 -18.78
N GLU A 491 -4.21 -22.36 -18.13
CA GLU A 491 -3.66 -21.02 -18.25
C GLU A 491 -2.13 -21.14 -18.25
N MET A 492 -1.50 -20.41 -19.14
CA MET A 492 -0.07 -20.18 -19.17
C MET A 492 0.17 -18.69 -18.99
N GLU A 493 1.08 -18.33 -18.12
CA GLU A 493 1.59 -16.98 -17.94
C GLU A 493 3.11 -17.01 -18.04
N LYS A 494 3.65 -16.16 -18.89
CA LYS A 494 5.07 -15.97 -19.07
C LYS A 494 5.38 -14.52 -18.77
N VAL A 495 6.27 -14.28 -17.82
CA VAL A 495 6.75 -12.96 -17.42
C VAL A 495 8.21 -12.86 -17.73
N ASP A 496 8.56 -11.98 -18.63
CA ASP A 496 9.94 -11.69 -19.03
C ASP A 496 10.34 -10.30 -18.47
N ARG A 497 11.38 -10.25 -17.66
CA ARG A 497 11.82 -9.04 -16.95
C ARG A 497 13.10 -8.51 -17.54
N GLU A 498 13.24 -7.18 -17.57
CA GLU A 498 14.47 -6.54 -18.02
C GLU A 498 15.65 -6.90 -17.10
N ASP A 499 15.41 -7.00 -15.79
CA ASP A 499 16.43 -7.39 -14.82
C ASP A 499 16.78 -8.88 -14.97
N GLU A 500 17.97 -9.15 -15.50
CA GLU A 500 18.48 -10.51 -15.76
C GLU A 500 18.59 -11.36 -14.49
N HIS A 501 18.72 -10.75 -13.30
CA HIS A 501 18.80 -11.49 -12.04
C HIS A 501 17.48 -12.17 -11.68
N PHE A 502 16.37 -11.58 -12.11
CA PHE A 502 15.03 -12.18 -11.93
C PHE A 502 14.58 -12.96 -13.15
N GLY A 503 15.05 -12.57 -14.32
CA GLY A 503 14.83 -13.26 -15.58
C GLY A 503 13.37 -13.54 -15.92
N GLU A 504 13.18 -14.63 -16.63
CA GLU A 504 11.88 -15.09 -17.13
C GLU A 504 11.24 -16.06 -16.13
N THR A 505 9.95 -15.91 -15.88
CA THR A 505 9.13 -16.86 -15.10
C THR A 505 8.01 -17.40 -15.99
N GLU A 506 7.86 -18.72 -16.10
CA GLU A 506 6.75 -19.35 -16.81
C GLU A 506 5.88 -20.17 -15.85
N THR A 507 4.58 -19.90 -15.85
CA THR A 507 3.61 -20.58 -14.97
C THR A 507 2.55 -21.27 -15.80
N HIS A 508 2.40 -22.58 -15.62
CA HIS A 508 1.28 -23.38 -16.14
C HIS A 508 0.29 -23.70 -15.03
N THR A 509 -0.97 -23.35 -15.21
CA THR A 509 -2.03 -23.64 -14.26
C THR A 509 -3.10 -24.52 -14.89
N LEU A 510 -3.35 -25.69 -14.29
CA LEU A 510 -4.46 -26.56 -14.63
C LEU A 510 -5.54 -26.48 -13.55
N LYS A 511 -6.78 -26.29 -13.94
CA LYS A 511 -7.93 -26.16 -13.04
C LYS A 511 -9.02 -27.17 -13.44
N ALA A 512 -9.50 -27.97 -12.50
CA ALA A 512 -10.65 -28.84 -12.69
C ALA A 512 -11.68 -28.56 -11.59
N ARG A 513 -12.95 -28.39 -11.95
CA ARG A 513 -14.03 -28.16 -10.99
C ARG A 513 -15.27 -28.93 -11.38
N LEU A 514 -15.77 -29.77 -10.49
CA LEU A 514 -17.02 -30.48 -10.60
C LEU A 514 -18.06 -29.87 -9.65
N ASN A 515 -19.14 -29.34 -10.18
CA ASN A 515 -20.32 -28.99 -9.39
C ASN A 515 -21.36 -30.10 -9.61
N TYR A 516 -21.78 -30.77 -8.55
CA TYR A 516 -22.68 -31.90 -8.62
C TYR A 516 -23.84 -31.76 -7.62
N ARG A 517 -25.05 -31.73 -8.15
CA ARG A 517 -26.26 -31.79 -7.34
C ARG A 517 -26.62 -33.24 -7.15
N VAL A 518 -26.17 -33.83 -6.05
CA VAL A 518 -26.39 -35.25 -5.69
C VAL A 518 -27.89 -35.53 -5.53
N SER A 519 -28.61 -34.61 -4.92
CA SER A 519 -30.06 -34.67 -4.74
C SER A 519 -30.66 -33.26 -4.67
N ARG A 520 -31.99 -33.19 -4.48
CA ARG A 520 -32.65 -31.88 -4.22
C ARG A 520 -32.17 -31.23 -2.94
N LYS A 521 -31.60 -32.02 -2.00
CA LYS A 521 -31.18 -31.57 -0.66
C LYS A 521 -29.67 -31.50 -0.48
N LEU A 522 -28.89 -32.06 -1.41
CA LEU A 522 -27.44 -32.12 -1.29
C LEU A 522 -26.78 -31.69 -2.60
N SER A 523 -25.92 -30.69 -2.49
CA SER A 523 -25.02 -30.25 -3.58
C SER A 523 -23.58 -30.31 -3.12
N THR A 524 -22.69 -30.69 -4.02
CA THR A 524 -21.25 -30.76 -3.79
C THR A 524 -20.50 -29.99 -4.86
N ARG A 525 -19.36 -29.46 -4.47
CA ARG A 525 -18.38 -28.84 -5.36
C ARG A 525 -17.01 -29.39 -5.01
N VAL A 526 -16.34 -29.93 -5.99
CA VAL A 526 -14.95 -30.41 -5.87
C VAL A 526 -14.11 -29.61 -6.85
N GLY A 527 -13.00 -29.06 -6.41
CA GLY A 527 -12.05 -28.33 -7.23
C GLY A 527 -10.65 -28.85 -7.00
N TYR A 528 -9.87 -28.87 -8.05
CA TYR A 528 -8.44 -29.15 -8.01
C TYR A 528 -7.72 -28.15 -8.90
N THR A 529 -6.61 -27.60 -8.39
CA THR A 529 -5.70 -26.71 -9.11
C THR A 529 -4.30 -27.27 -8.99
N TYR A 530 -3.62 -27.34 -10.10
CA TYR A 530 -2.19 -27.63 -10.20
C TYR A 530 -1.48 -26.47 -10.86
N GLN A 531 -0.35 -26.04 -10.31
CA GLN A 531 0.53 -25.06 -10.92
C GLN A 531 1.95 -25.63 -10.99
N ASN A 532 2.58 -25.41 -12.13
CA ASN A 532 4.00 -25.61 -12.32
C ASN A 532 4.60 -24.28 -12.70
N ILE A 533 5.62 -23.86 -12.00
CA ILE A 533 6.24 -22.54 -12.09
C ILE A 533 7.72 -22.78 -12.35
N ASP A 534 8.16 -22.40 -13.52
CA ASP A 534 9.56 -22.41 -13.89
C ASP A 534 10.18 -21.07 -13.52
N ASN A 535 11.34 -21.11 -12.87
CA ASN A 535 12.03 -19.94 -12.32
C ASN A 535 11.11 -19.05 -11.48
N PRO A 536 10.65 -19.50 -10.29
CA PRO A 536 9.86 -18.67 -9.39
C PRO A 536 10.68 -17.44 -8.99
N PHE A 537 10.04 -16.26 -9.04
CA PHE A 537 10.68 -14.99 -8.71
C PHE A 537 11.29 -15.04 -7.30
N GLY A 538 12.61 -15.01 -7.23
CA GLY A 538 13.35 -15.19 -6.00
C GLY A 538 13.85 -13.89 -5.37
N ASN A 539 14.61 -14.05 -4.28
CA ASN A 539 15.36 -12.95 -3.68
C ASN A 539 16.78 -12.95 -4.25
N PRO A 540 17.13 -11.99 -5.12
CA PRO A 540 18.45 -11.95 -5.75
C PRO A 540 19.58 -11.67 -4.75
N ASP A 541 19.25 -11.11 -3.57
CA ASP A 541 20.27 -10.73 -2.57
C ASP A 541 20.78 -11.92 -1.74
N ALA A 542 20.15 -13.06 -1.86
CA ALA A 542 20.37 -14.16 -0.92
C ALA A 542 21.59 -15.05 -1.23
N ALA A 543 22.13 -15.04 -2.44
CA ALA A 543 23.34 -15.79 -2.78
C ALA A 543 24.17 -15.08 -3.85
N LEU A 544 24.83 -14.04 -3.46
CA LEU A 544 25.68 -13.26 -4.34
C LEU A 544 27.14 -13.70 -4.26
N VAL A 545 27.83 -13.66 -5.39
CA VAL A 545 29.27 -13.92 -5.45
C VAL A 545 30.02 -12.75 -4.81
N PRO A 546 30.99 -12.99 -3.92
CA PRO A 546 31.80 -11.92 -3.35
C PRO A 546 32.52 -11.12 -4.43
N LEU A 547 32.43 -9.80 -4.34
CA LEU A 547 33.29 -8.91 -5.15
C LEU A 547 34.75 -9.21 -4.90
N GLN A 548 35.57 -9.00 -5.91
CA GLN A 548 37.03 -9.16 -5.79
C GLN A 548 37.52 -8.31 -4.62
N ALA A 549 38.39 -8.89 -3.80
CA ALA A 549 39.02 -8.20 -2.70
C ALA A 549 39.62 -6.86 -3.15
N ASN A 550 39.36 -5.81 -2.38
CA ASN A 550 39.82 -4.44 -2.61
C ASN A 550 39.03 -3.60 -3.62
N THR A 551 37.90 -4.08 -4.12
CA THR A 551 37.05 -3.29 -5.02
C THR A 551 35.68 -3.03 -4.36
N PHE A 552 35.35 -1.78 -4.19
CA PHE A 552 34.02 -1.35 -3.73
C PHE A 552 33.22 -0.82 -4.92
N PRO A 553 31.91 -1.06 -4.99
CA PRO A 553 31.08 -0.67 -6.13
C PRO A 553 31.17 0.82 -6.49
N SER A 554 31.52 1.64 -5.55
CA SER A 554 31.50 3.09 -5.67
C SER A 554 32.85 3.74 -5.97
N GLY A 555 33.84 2.98 -6.41
CA GLY A 555 35.18 3.52 -6.66
C GLY A 555 36.04 3.75 -5.40
N VAL A 556 35.49 3.43 -4.24
CA VAL A 556 36.26 3.38 -2.99
C VAL A 556 37.17 2.17 -3.05
N THR A 557 38.46 2.36 -2.90
CA THR A 557 39.42 1.27 -2.82
C THR A 557 39.70 0.95 -1.36
N GLY A 558 39.60 -0.32 -0.99
CA GLY A 558 39.89 -0.76 0.37
C GLY A 558 40.07 -2.27 0.46
N ASN A 559 40.50 -2.75 1.58
CA ASN A 559 40.59 -4.16 1.85
C ASN A 559 39.38 -4.61 2.67
N SER A 560 38.46 -5.29 2.02
CA SER A 560 37.24 -5.81 2.69
C SER A 560 37.55 -6.67 3.91
N ALA A 561 38.64 -7.42 3.89
CA ALA A 561 39.08 -8.23 5.03
C ALA A 561 39.51 -7.41 6.25
N ALA A 562 39.97 -6.18 6.05
CA ALA A 562 40.37 -5.29 7.15
C ALA A 562 39.16 -4.74 7.92
N TYR A 563 37.99 -4.76 7.31
CA TYR A 563 36.73 -4.25 7.91
C TYR A 563 35.75 -5.35 8.28
N GLY A 564 36.09 -6.62 7.99
CA GLY A 564 35.14 -7.70 8.17
C GLY A 564 33.93 -7.65 7.25
N THR A 565 34.01 -6.86 6.14
CA THR A 565 32.93 -6.70 5.16
C THR A 565 33.24 -7.42 3.88
N THR A 566 32.25 -8.10 3.33
CA THR A 566 32.32 -8.73 2.02
C THR A 566 31.17 -8.19 1.17
N PHE A 567 31.49 -7.71 -0.02
CA PHE A 567 30.51 -7.25 -0.99
C PHE A 567 30.23 -8.35 -2.00
N TYR A 568 29.04 -8.34 -2.55
CA TYR A 568 28.58 -9.32 -3.53
C TYR A 568 28.06 -8.59 -4.76
N ASP A 569 28.35 -9.09 -5.95
CA ASP A 569 28.03 -8.47 -7.24
C ASP A 569 27.19 -9.34 -8.16
N ALA A 570 27.06 -10.62 -7.87
CA ALA A 570 26.30 -11.54 -8.70
C ALA A 570 25.64 -12.63 -7.86
N ARG A 571 24.52 -13.14 -8.33
CA ARG A 571 23.85 -14.29 -7.74
C ARG A 571 24.62 -15.57 -8.11
N GLU A 572 24.99 -16.35 -7.11
CA GLU A 572 25.74 -17.61 -7.30
C GLU A 572 24.81 -18.81 -7.55
N ALA A 573 23.61 -18.77 -7.00
CA ALA A 573 22.64 -19.85 -7.11
C ALA A 573 21.21 -19.30 -7.10
N ASP A 574 20.30 -20.05 -7.68
CA ASP A 574 18.88 -19.73 -7.60
C ASP A 574 18.35 -19.92 -6.19
N LEU A 575 17.74 -18.85 -5.66
CA LEU A 575 17.12 -18.83 -4.36
C LEU A 575 15.71 -18.28 -4.47
N SER A 576 14.76 -18.96 -3.84
CA SER A 576 13.40 -18.50 -3.80
C SER A 576 12.66 -19.08 -2.59
N ASN A 577 11.81 -18.26 -1.98
CA ASN A 577 10.76 -18.70 -1.04
C ASN A 577 9.39 -18.80 -1.72
N GLN A 578 9.39 -18.89 -3.06
CA GLN A 578 8.19 -19.09 -3.87
C GLN A 578 8.13 -20.53 -4.36
N PRO A 579 6.93 -21.08 -4.56
CA PRO A 579 6.79 -22.46 -5.02
C PRO A 579 7.12 -22.61 -6.52
N GLU A 580 7.70 -23.76 -6.86
CA GLU A 580 7.76 -24.29 -8.22
C GLU A 580 6.53 -25.15 -8.53
N GLU A 581 5.98 -25.81 -7.52
CA GLU A 581 4.78 -26.62 -7.64
C GLU A 581 3.73 -26.23 -6.62
N VAL A 582 2.47 -26.19 -7.07
CA VAL A 582 1.31 -25.95 -6.21
C VAL A 582 0.22 -26.98 -6.49
N HIS A 583 -0.21 -27.68 -5.46
CA HIS A 583 -1.36 -28.57 -5.48
C HIS A 583 -2.45 -28.03 -4.55
N GLU A 584 -3.62 -27.71 -5.07
CA GLU A 584 -4.73 -27.26 -4.25
C GLU A 584 -5.98 -28.09 -4.51
N GLY A 585 -6.51 -28.70 -3.47
CA GLY A 585 -7.79 -29.42 -3.44
C GLY A 585 -8.83 -28.67 -2.61
N LYS A 586 -10.03 -28.49 -3.16
CA LYS A 586 -11.18 -27.90 -2.44
C LYS A 586 -12.40 -28.78 -2.56
N ILE A 587 -13.08 -29.02 -1.45
CA ILE A 587 -14.38 -29.69 -1.43
C ILE A 587 -15.36 -28.84 -0.62
N THR A 588 -16.57 -28.66 -1.15
CA THR A 588 -17.68 -28.03 -0.45
C THR A 588 -18.89 -28.89 -0.61
N ALA A 589 -19.59 -29.20 0.49
CA ALA A 589 -20.84 -29.94 0.48
C ALA A 589 -21.89 -29.10 1.24
N THR A 590 -23.01 -28.82 0.59
CA THR A 590 -24.14 -28.12 1.20
C THR A 590 -25.34 -29.06 1.27
N TRP A 591 -25.79 -29.30 2.48
CA TRP A 591 -26.97 -30.12 2.77
C TRP A 591 -28.11 -29.21 3.28
N ALA A 592 -29.19 -29.16 2.53
CA ALA A 592 -30.38 -28.35 2.84
C ALA A 592 -31.61 -29.29 2.84
N PRO A 593 -31.88 -30.02 3.96
CA PRO A 593 -32.98 -31.00 4.04
C PRO A 593 -34.36 -30.34 4.01
N SER A 594 -34.43 -29.07 4.41
CA SER A 594 -35.64 -28.26 4.39
C SER A 594 -35.35 -26.80 4.03
N PRO A 595 -36.38 -25.99 3.68
CA PRO A 595 -36.19 -24.54 3.46
C PRO A 595 -35.78 -23.77 4.72
N ARG A 596 -35.79 -24.43 5.88
CA ARG A 596 -35.51 -23.80 7.19
C ARG A 596 -34.17 -24.20 7.78
N PHE A 597 -33.42 -25.06 7.10
CA PHE A 597 -32.13 -25.53 7.60
C PHE A 597 -31.19 -25.80 6.45
N SER A 598 -29.96 -25.34 6.57
CA SER A 598 -28.83 -25.72 5.72
C SER A 598 -27.55 -25.87 6.53
N ALA A 599 -26.75 -26.84 6.14
CA ALA A 599 -25.40 -27.05 6.66
C ALA A 599 -24.42 -27.09 5.48
N THR A 600 -23.34 -26.35 5.58
CA THR A 600 -22.26 -26.36 4.57
C THR A 600 -20.96 -26.74 5.25
N VAL A 601 -20.29 -27.73 4.69
CA VAL A 601 -18.94 -28.14 5.08
C VAL A 601 -18.02 -27.80 3.91
N ASN A 602 -16.89 -27.18 4.20
CA ASN A 602 -15.83 -26.91 3.25
C ASN A 602 -14.49 -27.41 3.79
N TYR A 603 -13.64 -27.84 2.88
CA TYR A 603 -12.27 -28.19 3.19
C TYR A 603 -11.37 -27.75 2.05
N ARG A 604 -10.26 -27.09 2.38
CA ARG A 604 -9.19 -26.75 1.47
C ARG A 604 -7.90 -27.36 1.97
N TYR A 605 -7.23 -28.04 1.07
CA TYR A 605 -5.85 -28.48 1.23
C TYR A 605 -5.00 -27.81 0.17
N ARG A 606 -3.86 -27.26 0.55
CA ARG A 606 -2.88 -26.70 -0.37
C ARG A 606 -1.49 -27.14 0.06
N ASP A 607 -0.72 -27.63 -0.90
CA ASP A 607 0.67 -28.02 -0.77
C ASP A 607 1.46 -27.23 -1.82
N GLU A 608 2.48 -26.54 -1.37
CA GLU A 608 3.34 -25.67 -2.16
C GLU A 608 4.77 -26.05 -1.84
N SER A 609 5.58 -26.22 -2.86
CA SER A 609 6.98 -26.60 -2.68
C SER A 609 7.87 -26.09 -3.79
N ASN A 610 9.13 -25.89 -3.48
CA ASN A 610 10.23 -25.83 -4.43
C ASN A 610 11.32 -26.81 -3.99
N ASP A 611 12.19 -27.18 -4.89
CA ASP A 611 13.32 -28.06 -4.64
C ASP A 611 14.67 -27.42 -4.98
N LEU A 612 14.72 -26.08 -4.93
CA LEU A 612 15.94 -25.32 -5.18
C LEU A 612 17.02 -25.66 -4.16
N ASP A 613 18.23 -25.98 -4.63
CA ASP A 613 19.32 -26.55 -3.85
C ASP A 613 19.67 -25.82 -2.53
N ARG A 614 19.49 -24.50 -2.47
CA ARG A 614 19.90 -23.66 -1.33
C ARG A 614 18.74 -22.96 -0.63
N SER A 615 17.54 -23.11 -1.14
CA SER A 615 16.33 -22.49 -0.59
C SER A 615 15.12 -23.40 -0.67
N GLU A 616 15.34 -24.68 -0.38
CA GLU A 616 14.24 -25.64 -0.30
C GLU A 616 13.13 -25.07 0.60
N TRP A 617 11.93 -25.04 0.05
CA TRP A 617 10.79 -24.47 0.74
C TRP A 617 9.54 -25.32 0.52
N GLN A 618 8.79 -25.54 1.58
CA GLN A 618 7.52 -26.22 1.54
C GLN A 618 6.51 -25.55 2.45
N GLN A 619 5.26 -25.41 1.96
CA GLN A 619 4.16 -24.92 2.77
C GLN A 619 2.93 -25.80 2.59
N ARG A 620 2.36 -26.26 3.70
CA ARG A 620 1.11 -27.02 3.74
C ARG A 620 0.05 -26.26 4.49
N THR A 621 -1.14 -26.20 3.88
CA THR A 621 -2.29 -25.50 4.47
C THR A 621 -3.49 -26.43 4.55
N HIS A 622 -4.12 -26.51 5.71
CA HIS A 622 -5.39 -27.18 5.95
C HIS A 622 -6.41 -26.15 6.45
N ALA A 623 -7.54 -26.05 5.77
CA ALA A 623 -8.58 -25.09 6.13
C ALA A 623 -9.97 -25.73 6.07
N PRO A 624 -10.36 -26.53 7.11
CA PRO A 624 -11.73 -27.00 7.27
C PRO A 624 -12.65 -25.89 7.78
N GLY A 625 -13.89 -25.91 7.32
CA GLY A 625 -14.92 -25.00 7.79
C GLY A 625 -16.30 -25.64 7.79
N VAL A 626 -17.14 -25.21 8.70
CA VAL A 626 -18.54 -25.59 8.76
C VAL A 626 -19.39 -24.37 9.00
N SER A 627 -20.51 -24.27 8.29
CA SER A 627 -21.51 -23.24 8.57
C SER A 627 -22.90 -23.85 8.63
N LEU A 628 -23.69 -23.40 9.57
CA LEU A 628 -25.06 -23.81 9.80
C LEU A 628 -25.96 -22.60 9.69
N TRP A 629 -27.07 -22.76 8.99
CA TRP A 629 -28.14 -21.78 8.93
C TRP A 629 -29.45 -22.45 9.33
N TYR A 630 -30.20 -21.81 10.24
CA TYR A 630 -31.48 -22.30 10.75
C TYR A 630 -32.47 -21.17 10.92
N ALA A 631 -33.61 -21.27 10.28
CA ALA A 631 -34.71 -20.31 10.35
C ALA A 631 -36.03 -21.01 10.66
N PRO A 632 -36.38 -21.25 11.96
CA PRO A 632 -37.61 -21.97 12.37
C PRO A 632 -38.89 -21.25 11.93
N ASN A 633 -38.85 -19.93 11.83
CA ASN A 633 -39.95 -19.09 11.36
C ASN A 633 -39.41 -17.85 10.63
N GLN A 634 -40.31 -16.97 10.15
CA GLN A 634 -39.94 -15.78 9.37
C GLN A 634 -39.23 -14.67 10.19
N ASN A 635 -39.43 -14.70 11.51
CA ASN A 635 -38.95 -13.66 12.42
C ASN A 635 -37.67 -14.02 13.15
N PHE A 636 -37.18 -15.26 13.00
CA PHE A 636 -35.99 -15.73 13.68
C PHE A 636 -35.10 -16.53 12.72
N GLN A 637 -33.84 -16.13 12.63
CA GLN A 637 -32.80 -16.87 11.92
C GLN A 637 -31.53 -16.92 12.76
N LEU A 638 -30.86 -18.06 12.72
CA LEU A 638 -29.59 -18.32 13.36
C LEU A 638 -28.56 -18.73 12.32
N THR A 639 -27.41 -18.12 12.33
CA THR A 639 -26.25 -18.56 11.56
C THR A 639 -25.09 -18.81 12.52
N ALA A 640 -24.46 -19.99 12.39
CA ALA A 640 -23.27 -20.33 13.12
C ALA A 640 -22.20 -20.77 12.11
N ALA A 641 -20.99 -20.28 12.24
CA ALA A 641 -19.88 -20.67 11.40
C ALA A 641 -18.64 -20.93 12.26
N TYR A 642 -17.89 -21.96 11.89
CA TYR A 642 -16.58 -22.28 12.44
C TYR A 642 -15.63 -22.52 11.30
N ASN A 643 -14.50 -21.81 11.29
CA ASN A 643 -13.41 -22.00 10.35
C ASN A 643 -12.14 -22.24 11.15
N TYR A 644 -11.41 -23.26 10.75
CA TYR A 644 -10.09 -23.58 11.29
C TYR A 644 -9.07 -23.39 10.17
N PHE A 645 -7.93 -22.85 10.50
CA PHE A 645 -6.83 -22.63 9.58
C PHE A 645 -5.54 -23.12 10.25
N ASP A 646 -4.85 -24.03 9.57
CA ASP A 646 -3.56 -24.54 9.98
C ASP A 646 -2.60 -24.47 8.79
N GLN A 647 -1.53 -23.70 8.95
CA GLN A 647 -0.51 -23.53 7.95
C GLN A 647 0.84 -23.80 8.57
N ARG A 648 1.59 -24.67 7.93
CA ARG A 648 2.96 -24.98 8.30
C ARG A 648 3.87 -24.69 7.13
N SER A 649 4.88 -23.85 7.35
CA SER A 649 5.94 -23.56 6.40
C SER A 649 7.26 -24.11 6.93
N GLU A 650 8.00 -24.74 6.06
CA GLU A 650 9.36 -25.22 6.30
C GLU A 650 10.24 -24.59 5.21
N THR A 651 11.32 -23.94 5.61
CA THR A 651 12.25 -23.33 4.68
C THR A 651 13.67 -23.40 5.20
N ALA A 652 14.61 -23.53 4.28
CA ALA A 652 16.02 -23.32 4.54
C ALA A 652 16.44 -22.09 3.73
N PHE A 653 17.08 -21.12 4.37
CA PHE A 653 17.68 -19.99 3.66
C PHE A 653 18.98 -19.58 4.34
N CYS A 654 19.90 -19.02 3.53
CA CYS A 654 21.12 -18.43 4.02
C CYS A 654 21.02 -16.93 3.95
N GLN A 655 21.33 -16.25 5.04
CA GLN A 655 21.40 -14.80 5.10
C GLN A 655 22.80 -14.36 5.46
N GLY A 656 23.39 -13.51 4.62
CA GLY A 656 24.62 -12.81 4.95
C GLY A 656 24.33 -11.54 5.71
N PHE A 657 25.09 -11.31 6.79
CA PHE A 657 25.08 -10.04 7.50
C PHE A 657 26.34 -9.26 7.20
N TYR A 658 26.15 -7.97 6.98
CA TYR A 658 27.25 -7.05 7.05
C TYR A 658 27.38 -6.54 8.47
N ASP A 659 28.52 -6.76 9.04
CA ASP A 659 28.93 -5.99 10.22
C ASP A 659 29.88 -4.88 9.70
N GLY A 660 29.20 -3.79 9.32
CA GLY A 660 29.81 -2.61 8.72
C GLY A 660 31.23 -2.36 9.00
#